data_20fed5e7757c01e5cf6c7e64447e0958
#
_entry.id   20fed5e7757c01e5cf6c7e64447e0958
#
_cell.length_a   1.000
_cell.length_b   1.000
_cell.length_c   1.000
_cell.angle_alpha   90.00
_cell.angle_beta   90.00
_cell.angle_gamma   90.00
#
_symmetry.space_group_name_H-M   'P 1'
#
loop_
_entity.id
_entity.type
_entity.pdbx_description
1 polymer ?
#
loop_
_entity_poly.entity_id
_entity_poly.type
_entity_poly.pdbx_seq_one_letter_code
_entity_poly.pdbx_strand_id
1 'polypeptide(L)'
;MDKLSSLTRFKKSCPFLGKTKTSTLRSLSTSTSPRFPSLSALTERATKCPVMGPALNVRSKEIVAGYASVAANGDFEKIHKEKGVFPPPGATIEMCPHASAARAAARTADELAAAAKKAATKPKHSKDATAAEAAAAGCPFHAKAAADAAQATPAVPRKAKKVHSGFDYESFYVGELDKKHQDQSYRYFNNINRLAAKFPIAHTARVTDEVEVWCANDYLGMGNNPVVLETMHRTLDKYGHGAGGTRNIAGNGAMHLALEQELARLHRKEAALVFSSCYVANDATLSTLGSKLPGCVYFSDTMNHASMIQGMRHSGAKRVLFKHNDLEDLESKLKQYPKETPKIIAFESVYSMCGSIGPIKEICDLAERYGALTFLDEVHAVGLYGPHGAGVAEHLDYEAQAAAGDSPHPIKGSVMDRVDIITGTLGKAYGAVGGYIAGSDDFVDMIRSYAPGFIFTTSLPPATVAGARASVVYQSNYVGDRQLKQVNVREVKRRFAELDIPVVPGPSHIVPVLVGDAALARAASDKLLAEHNIYVQAINYPTVARGEERLRITVTPRHTAEQMDGLVRAVDQIFTELNINRVNDWKLAGGRAGVGHPDGPDHIEPIWNDKQLGLLDGTTPPTLRDGQKAVVDANAVTKARAVFNPLLGPISGPLQATRTVQHEEYVVSTSVKSRQQAVKAKNVPLENDIPVPPPSVSASA
;
A
#
# COMPACT_ATOMS: atom_id res chain seq x y z
N MET A 1 -17.78 10.35 40.38
CA MET A 1 -18.25 11.73 40.09
C MET A 1 -19.08 11.67 38.81
N ASP A 2 -20.31 12.11 38.91
CA ASP A 2 -21.30 12.00 37.87
C ASP A 2 -20.86 12.75 36.60
N LYS A 3 -20.87 12.07 35.48
CA LYS A 3 -20.49 12.64 34.15
C LYS A 3 -21.31 13.90 33.81
N LEU A 4 -22.52 14.01 34.40
CA LEU A 4 -23.41 15.15 34.25
C LEU A 4 -22.90 16.43 34.95
N SER A 5 -22.24 16.29 36.08
CA SER A 5 -21.70 17.42 36.85
C SER A 5 -20.50 18.04 36.15
N SER A 6 -19.71 17.25 35.44
CA SER A 6 -18.58 17.72 34.64
C SER A 6 -19.03 18.46 33.37
N LEU A 7 -20.09 17.99 32.70
CA LEU A 7 -20.68 18.65 31.52
C LEU A 7 -21.30 20.01 31.86
N THR A 8 -21.97 20.10 33.03
CA THR A 8 -22.58 21.36 33.46
C THR A 8 -21.53 22.42 33.83
N ARG A 9 -20.38 21.99 34.37
CA ARG A 9 -19.22 22.85 34.55
C ARG A 9 -18.58 23.28 33.26
N PHE A 10 -18.47 22.36 32.30
CA PHE A 10 -17.91 22.62 30.96
C PHE A 10 -18.79 23.58 30.15
N LYS A 11 -20.13 23.49 30.30
CA LYS A 11 -21.09 24.42 29.71
C LYS A 11 -20.83 25.89 30.16
N LYS A 12 -20.48 26.08 31.43
CA LYS A 12 -20.16 27.42 31.97
C LYS A 12 -18.79 27.95 31.53
N SER A 13 -17.88 27.06 31.09
CA SER A 13 -16.50 27.42 30.71
C SER A 13 -16.30 27.47 29.19
N CYS A 14 -17.24 26.99 28.38
CA CYS A 14 -17.13 27.00 26.91
C CYS A 14 -18.21 27.88 26.29
N PRO A 15 -17.87 28.98 25.63
CA PRO A 15 -18.84 29.93 25.05
C PRO A 15 -19.74 29.27 23.99
N PHE A 16 -19.29 28.21 23.33
CA PHE A 16 -20.08 27.46 22.32
C PHE A 16 -21.06 26.47 22.95
N LEU A 17 -20.73 25.84 24.07
CA LEU A 17 -21.62 24.98 24.80
C LEU A 17 -22.62 25.78 25.68
N GLY A 18 -22.31 27.03 25.99
CA GLY A 18 -23.14 27.91 26.79
C GLY A 18 -24.55 28.11 26.24
N LYS A 19 -24.70 28.14 24.92
CA LYS A 19 -25.98 28.29 24.21
C LYS A 19 -26.69 26.94 23.95
N THR A 20 -26.09 25.79 24.25
CA THR A 20 -26.65 24.46 24.01
C THR A 20 -27.65 24.07 25.11
N LYS A 21 -28.85 23.63 24.72
CA LYS A 21 -29.90 23.22 25.70
C LYS A 21 -29.42 22.05 26.58
N THR A 22 -29.79 22.06 27.86
CA THR A 22 -29.37 21.04 28.83
C THR A 22 -29.83 19.63 28.44
N SER A 23 -30.95 19.50 27.72
CA SER A 23 -31.46 18.21 27.18
C SER A 23 -30.50 17.65 26.12
N THR A 24 -29.98 18.48 25.25
CA THR A 24 -29.00 18.08 24.22
C THR A 24 -27.66 17.64 24.85
N LEU A 25 -27.24 18.34 25.91
CA LEU A 25 -26.03 17.93 26.66
C LEU A 25 -26.23 16.61 27.41
N ARG A 26 -27.42 16.32 27.89
CA ARG A 26 -27.77 15.01 28.51
C ARG A 26 -27.72 13.88 27.48
N SER A 27 -28.28 14.08 26.27
CA SER A 27 -28.24 13.06 25.22
C SER A 27 -26.80 12.76 24.73
N LEU A 28 -25.94 13.77 24.72
CA LEU A 28 -24.52 13.61 24.42
C LEU A 28 -23.73 12.84 25.49
N SER A 29 -24.16 12.95 26.77
CA SER A 29 -23.48 12.26 27.88
C SER A 29 -23.86 10.78 28.03
N THR A 30 -24.98 10.39 27.48
CA THR A 30 -25.52 9.01 27.53
C THR A 30 -25.26 8.22 26.25
N SER A 31 -24.81 8.89 25.17
CA SER A 31 -24.51 8.25 23.89
C SER A 31 -23.18 7.49 23.94
N THR A 32 -23.24 6.19 23.81
CA THR A 32 -22.08 5.31 23.57
C THR A 32 -21.73 5.21 22.09
N SER A 33 -22.40 6.00 21.25
CA SER A 33 -22.19 6.00 19.80
C SER A 33 -20.85 6.63 19.43
N PRO A 34 -20.04 6.01 18.55
CA PRO A 34 -18.77 6.57 18.06
C PRO A 34 -18.93 7.84 17.20
N ARG A 35 -20.18 8.25 16.90
CA ARG A 35 -20.49 9.50 16.14
C ARG A 35 -20.18 10.78 16.90
N PHE A 36 -20.06 10.69 18.23
CA PHE A 36 -19.70 11.86 19.03
C PHE A 36 -18.39 11.58 19.76
N PRO A 37 -17.36 12.44 19.61
CA PRO A 37 -16.16 12.30 20.39
C PRO A 37 -16.53 12.26 21.87
N SER A 38 -15.93 11.34 22.62
CA SER A 38 -16.16 11.24 24.06
C SER A 38 -15.83 12.60 24.73
N LEU A 39 -16.46 12.90 25.85
CA LEU A 39 -16.20 14.14 26.57
C LEU A 39 -14.71 14.32 26.87
N SER A 40 -13.97 13.22 27.10
CA SER A 40 -12.52 13.19 27.26
C SER A 40 -11.78 13.67 26.00
N ALA A 41 -12.19 13.27 24.81
CA ALA A 41 -11.59 13.72 23.56
C ALA A 41 -11.86 15.19 23.27
N LEU A 42 -13.04 15.70 23.61
CA LEU A 42 -13.36 17.13 23.54
C LEU A 42 -12.53 17.94 24.54
N THR A 43 -12.33 17.43 25.77
CA THR A 43 -11.48 18.06 26.79
C THR A 43 -10.03 18.06 26.36
N GLU A 44 -9.54 16.95 25.84
CA GLU A 44 -8.16 16.86 25.33
C GLU A 44 -7.90 17.81 24.16
N ARG A 45 -8.84 17.96 23.24
CA ARG A 45 -8.73 18.94 22.14
C ARG A 45 -8.81 20.38 22.64
N ALA A 46 -9.65 20.66 23.64
CA ALA A 46 -9.77 21.99 24.23
C ALA A 46 -8.51 22.38 25.00
N THR A 47 -7.80 21.46 25.65
CA THR A 47 -6.51 21.74 26.32
C THR A 47 -5.38 22.06 25.34
N LYS A 48 -5.45 21.52 24.11
CA LYS A 48 -4.50 21.83 23.03
C LYS A 48 -4.84 23.11 22.25
N CYS A 49 -5.99 23.73 22.50
CA CYS A 49 -6.39 24.98 21.88
C CYS A 49 -5.58 26.16 22.43
N PRO A 50 -4.95 27.01 21.60
CA PRO A 50 -4.12 28.13 22.06
C PRO A 50 -4.91 29.18 22.86
N VAL A 51 -6.24 29.25 22.71
CA VAL A 51 -7.12 30.14 23.47
C VAL A 51 -7.69 29.46 24.72
N MET A 52 -8.15 28.21 24.58
CA MET A 52 -8.80 27.48 25.69
C MET A 52 -7.82 26.73 26.59
N GLY A 53 -6.68 26.27 26.05
CA GLY A 53 -5.68 25.52 26.79
C GLY A 53 -5.15 26.25 28.02
N PRO A 54 -4.71 27.50 27.92
CA PRO A 54 -4.28 28.29 29.06
C PRO A 54 -5.39 28.48 30.11
N ALA A 55 -6.63 28.73 29.68
CA ALA A 55 -7.77 28.92 30.61
C ALA A 55 -8.13 27.63 31.38
N LEU A 56 -8.00 26.47 30.74
CA LEU A 56 -8.27 25.18 31.38
C LEU A 56 -7.15 24.73 32.33
N ASN A 57 -5.92 25.18 32.09
CA ASN A 57 -4.77 24.91 32.96
C ASN A 57 -4.69 25.79 34.20
N VAL A 58 -5.45 26.88 34.24
CA VAL A 58 -5.51 27.76 35.43
C VAL A 58 -6.43 27.09 36.47
N ARG A 59 -5.87 26.71 37.62
CA ARG A 59 -6.56 26.00 38.72
C ARG A 59 -7.63 26.82 39.45
N SER A 60 -7.77 28.11 39.22
CA SER A 60 -8.72 28.99 39.91
C SER A 60 -10.10 28.92 39.24
N LYS A 61 -11.12 28.46 39.99
CA LYS A 61 -12.51 28.38 39.52
C LYS A 61 -13.10 29.73 39.12
N GLU A 62 -12.67 30.80 39.77
CA GLU A 62 -13.16 32.14 39.53
C GLU A 62 -12.62 32.75 38.23
N ILE A 63 -11.37 32.47 37.91
CA ILE A 63 -10.74 32.93 36.66
C ILE A 63 -11.38 32.23 35.46
N VAL A 64 -11.63 30.92 35.56
CA VAL A 64 -12.27 30.16 34.50
C VAL A 64 -13.74 30.62 34.28
N ALA A 65 -14.47 30.89 35.37
CA ALA A 65 -15.85 31.40 35.26
C ALA A 65 -15.90 32.81 34.65
N GLY A 66 -14.97 33.71 35.07
CA GLY A 66 -14.82 35.06 34.52
C GLY A 66 -14.46 35.03 33.04
N TYR A 67 -13.49 34.15 32.64
CA TYR A 67 -13.10 33.96 31.25
C TYR A 67 -14.28 33.50 30.38
N ALA A 68 -15.04 32.52 30.82
CA ALA A 68 -16.19 32.00 30.09
C ALA A 68 -17.30 33.05 29.91
N SER A 69 -17.57 33.87 30.90
CA SER A 69 -18.59 34.93 30.78
C SER A 69 -18.20 36.03 29.79
N VAL A 70 -16.94 36.46 29.82
CA VAL A 70 -16.42 37.50 28.92
C VAL A 70 -16.23 36.94 27.51
N ALA A 71 -15.78 35.70 27.35
CA ALA A 71 -15.67 35.03 26.05
C ALA A 71 -17.03 34.83 25.41
N ALA A 72 -18.07 34.58 26.20
CA ALA A 72 -19.44 34.45 25.67
C ALA A 72 -19.98 35.80 25.13
N ASN A 73 -19.50 36.93 25.63
CA ASN A 73 -19.83 38.26 25.18
C ASN A 73 -18.85 38.81 24.11
N GLY A 74 -17.76 38.10 23.82
CA GLY A 74 -16.77 38.50 22.83
C GLY A 74 -15.71 39.51 23.31
N ASP A 75 -15.69 39.86 24.61
CA ASP A 75 -14.82 40.88 25.17
C ASP A 75 -13.58 40.21 25.85
N PHE A 76 -12.59 39.83 25.08
CA PHE A 76 -11.34 39.22 25.57
C PHE A 76 -10.38 40.26 26.21
N GLU A 77 -10.44 41.52 25.81
CA GLU A 77 -9.60 42.58 26.40
C GLU A 77 -9.90 42.80 27.85
N LYS A 78 -11.16 42.68 28.27
CA LYS A 78 -11.59 42.83 29.64
C LYS A 78 -11.00 41.75 30.53
N ILE A 79 -10.94 40.49 30.06
CA ILE A 79 -10.27 39.40 30.79
C ILE A 79 -8.79 39.73 31.02
N HIS A 80 -8.11 40.21 29.99
CA HIS A 80 -6.69 40.53 30.08
C HIS A 80 -6.41 41.68 31.06
N LYS A 81 -7.22 42.73 31.04
CA LYS A 81 -7.06 43.87 31.95
C LYS A 81 -7.41 43.54 33.39
N GLU A 82 -8.46 42.78 33.64
CA GLU A 82 -8.95 42.54 35.00
C GLU A 82 -8.22 41.40 35.73
N LYS A 83 -7.76 40.38 35.01
CA LYS A 83 -7.25 39.13 35.61
C LYS A 83 -5.85 38.71 35.16
N GLY A 84 -5.20 39.43 34.25
CA GLY A 84 -3.85 39.13 33.80
C GLY A 84 -3.68 37.78 33.12
N VAL A 85 -4.76 37.24 32.52
CA VAL A 85 -4.83 35.89 31.96
C VAL A 85 -5.02 35.96 30.45
N PHE A 86 -4.30 35.17 29.70
CA PHE A 86 -4.44 35.04 28.27
C PHE A 86 -5.87 34.61 27.86
N PRO A 87 -6.35 35.06 26.72
CA PRO A 87 -5.68 35.22 25.41
C PRO A 87 -4.94 36.55 25.25
N PRO A 88 -3.99 36.62 24.26
CA PRO A 88 -3.28 37.87 23.98
C PRO A 88 -4.23 38.96 23.49
N PRO A 89 -3.87 40.25 23.62
CA PRO A 89 -4.69 41.37 23.17
C PRO A 89 -5.07 41.23 21.68
N GLY A 90 -6.34 41.49 21.35
CA GLY A 90 -6.83 41.39 19.97
C GLY A 90 -7.29 39.99 19.50
N ALA A 91 -7.26 38.97 20.36
CA ALA A 91 -7.77 37.66 20.01
C ALA A 91 -9.32 37.63 19.90
N THR A 92 -9.85 37.08 18.82
CA THR A 92 -11.28 36.89 18.59
C THR A 92 -11.67 35.41 18.61
N ILE A 93 -12.99 35.13 18.72
CA ILE A 93 -13.49 33.74 18.69
C ILE A 93 -13.17 33.06 17.38
N GLU A 94 -13.09 33.80 16.27
CA GLU A 94 -12.74 33.28 14.94
C GLU A 94 -11.31 32.77 14.85
N MET A 95 -10.41 33.25 15.68
CA MET A 95 -9.01 32.81 15.76
C MET A 95 -8.83 31.44 16.44
N CYS A 96 -9.88 30.89 17.05
CA CYS A 96 -9.82 29.55 17.64
C CYS A 96 -10.00 28.47 16.55
N PRO A 97 -8.99 27.62 16.30
CA PRO A 97 -9.07 26.58 15.27
C PRO A 97 -10.22 25.55 15.45
N HIS A 98 -10.75 25.48 16.67
CA HIS A 98 -11.83 24.54 17.01
C HIS A 98 -13.21 25.20 17.08
N ALA A 99 -13.33 26.51 16.91
CA ALA A 99 -14.60 27.23 16.99
C ALA A 99 -15.58 26.83 15.91
N SER A 100 -15.10 26.60 14.68
CA SER A 100 -15.93 26.16 13.55
C SER A 100 -16.49 24.75 13.76
N ALA A 101 -15.70 23.83 14.30
CA ALA A 101 -16.13 22.46 14.59
C ALA A 101 -17.17 22.40 15.72
N ALA A 102 -16.99 23.22 16.76
CA ALA A 102 -17.94 23.31 17.87
C ALA A 102 -19.28 23.94 17.44
N ARG A 103 -19.27 24.96 16.57
CA ARG A 103 -20.48 25.55 15.97
C ARG A 103 -21.21 24.57 15.06
N ALA A 104 -20.48 23.79 14.22
CA ALA A 104 -21.06 22.78 13.36
C ALA A 104 -21.75 21.67 14.18
N ALA A 105 -21.11 21.17 15.25
CA ALA A 105 -21.67 20.18 16.13
C ALA A 105 -22.94 20.64 16.85
N ALA A 106 -23.00 21.91 17.28
CA ALA A 106 -24.19 22.49 17.92
C ALA A 106 -25.37 22.65 16.96
N ARG A 107 -25.13 23.09 15.70
CA ARG A 107 -26.17 23.20 14.67
C ARG A 107 -26.74 21.86 14.26
N THR A 108 -25.90 20.85 14.07
CA THR A 108 -26.33 19.50 13.70
C THR A 108 -27.20 18.86 14.81
N ALA A 109 -26.92 19.15 16.06
CA ALA A 109 -27.72 18.67 17.19
C ALA A 109 -29.11 19.29 17.22
N ASP A 110 -29.24 20.59 16.91
CA ASP A 110 -30.55 21.28 16.87
C ASP A 110 -31.38 20.88 15.64
N GLU A 111 -30.74 20.65 14.49
CA GLU A 111 -31.38 20.16 13.26
C GLU A 111 -31.88 18.72 13.39
N LEU A 112 -31.11 17.82 14.02
CA LEU A 112 -31.54 16.45 14.31
C LEU A 112 -32.73 16.40 15.30
N ALA A 113 -32.77 17.31 16.27
CA ALA A 113 -33.89 17.43 17.18
C ALA A 113 -35.17 17.95 16.50
N ALA A 114 -34.99 18.85 15.48
CA ALA A 114 -36.08 19.33 14.64
C ALA A 114 -36.58 18.28 13.64
N ALA A 115 -35.68 17.50 13.06
CA ALA A 115 -36.01 16.40 12.15
C ALA A 115 -36.75 15.26 12.87
N ALA A 116 -36.31 14.92 14.08
CA ALA A 116 -36.98 13.91 14.91
C ALA A 116 -38.44 14.32 15.29
N LYS A 117 -38.68 15.61 15.50
CA LYS A 117 -40.04 16.14 15.71
C LYS A 117 -40.91 16.11 14.44
N LYS A 118 -40.32 16.33 13.27
CA LYS A 118 -41.01 16.26 11.97
C LYS A 118 -41.36 14.83 11.55
N ALA A 119 -40.52 13.86 11.90
CA ALA A 119 -40.75 12.45 11.60
C ALA A 119 -41.90 11.83 12.42
N ALA A 120 -42.23 12.42 13.60
CA ALA A 120 -43.31 11.94 14.46
C ALA A 120 -44.71 12.41 14.01
N THR A 121 -44.86 13.21 12.96
CA THR A 121 -46.10 13.85 12.55
C THR A 121 -46.49 13.64 11.08
N LYS A 122 -46.11 12.55 10.42
CA LYS A 122 -46.58 12.27 9.05
C LYS A 122 -47.36 10.97 8.95
N PRO A 123 -48.51 10.99 8.27
CA PRO A 123 -49.30 9.79 7.97
C PRO A 123 -48.69 9.02 6.79
N LYS A 124 -49.00 7.71 6.80
CA LYS A 124 -48.61 6.73 5.76
C LYS A 124 -49.27 7.07 4.41
N HIS A 125 -48.50 6.92 3.37
CA HIS A 125 -48.72 6.74 1.93
C HIS A 125 -48.14 7.84 1.04
N SER A 126 -47.08 7.47 0.29
CA SER A 126 -47.07 7.59 -1.16
C SER A 126 -45.89 6.74 -1.74
N LYS A 127 -46.21 6.02 -2.77
CA LYS A 127 -45.28 5.22 -3.60
C LYS A 127 -44.54 6.20 -4.52
N ASP A 128 -43.24 6.25 -4.37
CA ASP A 128 -42.28 6.58 -5.45
C ASP A 128 -40.88 6.34 -4.88
N ALA A 129 -40.41 5.09 -5.02
CA ALA A 129 -39.02 4.73 -4.75
C ALA A 129 -38.19 5.13 -5.97
N THR A 130 -37.18 5.96 -5.76
CA THR A 130 -36.25 6.37 -6.79
C THR A 130 -35.26 5.22 -7.10
N ALA A 131 -34.74 5.17 -8.33
CA ALA A 131 -33.82 4.14 -8.81
C ALA A 131 -32.56 3.94 -7.93
N ALA A 132 -32.22 4.91 -7.07
CA ALA A 132 -31.12 4.81 -6.10
C ALA A 132 -31.44 3.86 -4.91
N GLU A 133 -32.72 3.69 -4.55
CA GLU A 133 -33.13 2.76 -3.48
C GLU A 133 -33.19 1.33 -3.99
N ALA A 134 -33.46 1.12 -5.27
CA ALA A 134 -33.47 -0.22 -5.88
C ALA A 134 -32.04 -0.79 -6.07
N ALA A 135 -31.02 0.05 -6.29
CA ALA A 135 -29.64 -0.37 -6.39
C ALA A 135 -29.00 -0.73 -5.03
N ALA A 136 -29.52 -0.18 -3.93
CA ALA A 136 -29.06 -0.46 -2.57
C ALA A 136 -29.63 -1.77 -1.99
N ALA A 137 -30.67 -2.33 -2.59
CA ALA A 137 -31.34 -3.52 -2.09
C ALA A 137 -30.64 -4.85 -2.41
N GLY A 138 -29.55 -4.81 -3.20
CA GLY A 138 -28.90 -6.02 -3.72
C GLY A 138 -27.77 -6.60 -2.86
N CYS A 139 -27.17 -5.84 -1.93
CA CYS A 139 -26.11 -6.37 -1.06
C CYS A 139 -26.14 -5.71 0.33
N PRO A 140 -26.46 -6.47 1.39
CA PRO A 140 -26.52 -5.96 2.77
C PRO A 140 -25.18 -5.39 3.25
N PHE A 141 -24.07 -5.83 2.67
CA PHE A 141 -22.73 -5.44 3.09
C PHE A 141 -22.33 -4.07 2.54
N HIS A 142 -22.73 -3.71 1.31
CA HIS A 142 -22.48 -2.37 0.78
C HIS A 142 -23.38 -1.32 1.45
N ALA A 143 -24.59 -1.67 1.79
CA ALA A 143 -25.41 -0.81 2.63
C ALA A 143 -24.75 -0.59 4.00
N LYS A 144 -24.12 -1.63 4.57
CA LYS A 144 -23.41 -1.56 5.86
C LYS A 144 -22.05 -0.85 5.69
N ALA A 145 -21.26 -1.13 4.65
CA ALA A 145 -19.99 -0.48 4.38
C ALA A 145 -20.17 1.00 3.96
N ALA A 146 -21.20 1.32 3.20
CA ALA A 146 -21.58 2.69 2.88
C ALA A 146 -22.11 3.43 4.11
N ALA A 147 -22.86 2.74 5.00
CA ALA A 147 -23.30 3.27 6.27
C ALA A 147 -22.11 3.46 7.24
N ASP A 148 -21.16 2.54 7.28
CA ASP A 148 -19.95 2.61 8.11
C ASP A 148 -18.95 3.66 7.59
N ALA A 149 -18.80 3.81 6.28
CA ALA A 149 -18.04 4.89 5.64
C ALA A 149 -18.70 6.27 5.85
N ALA A 150 -20.02 6.34 5.81
CA ALA A 150 -20.79 7.55 6.16
C ALA A 150 -20.69 7.89 7.66
N GLN A 151 -20.33 6.93 8.50
CA GLN A 151 -20.13 7.12 9.94
C GLN A 151 -18.71 7.54 10.33
N ALA A 152 -17.71 7.25 9.48
CA ALA A 152 -16.29 7.56 9.76
C ALA A 152 -15.91 9.02 9.46
N THR A 153 -16.68 9.72 8.63
CA THR A 153 -16.50 11.16 8.37
C THR A 153 -17.84 11.86 8.65
N PRO A 154 -17.88 12.91 9.49
CA PRO A 154 -19.09 13.74 9.54
C PRO A 154 -19.32 14.25 8.13
N ALA A 155 -20.41 13.82 7.51
CA ALA A 155 -20.83 14.34 6.22
C ALA A 155 -20.90 15.84 6.35
N VAL A 156 -19.95 16.54 5.71
CA VAL A 156 -20.07 17.99 5.52
C VAL A 156 -21.41 18.18 4.83
N PRO A 157 -22.35 18.97 5.40
CA PRO A 157 -23.63 19.19 4.74
C PRO A 157 -23.32 19.64 3.31
N ARG A 158 -23.86 18.91 2.32
CA ARG A 158 -23.71 19.33 0.92
C ARG A 158 -24.19 20.77 0.85
N LYS A 159 -23.27 21.69 0.67
CA LYS A 159 -23.62 23.10 0.44
C LYS A 159 -24.58 23.12 -0.73
N ALA A 160 -25.61 23.98 -0.65
CA ALA A 160 -26.46 24.25 -1.80
C ALA A 160 -25.58 24.45 -3.02
N LYS A 161 -25.86 23.69 -4.09
CA LYS A 161 -25.06 23.71 -5.32
C LYS A 161 -24.87 25.18 -5.73
N LYS A 162 -23.62 25.65 -5.85
CA LYS A 162 -23.32 26.92 -6.46
C LYS A 162 -23.77 26.81 -7.92
N VAL A 163 -24.88 27.45 -8.26
CA VAL A 163 -25.28 27.61 -9.66
C VAL A 163 -24.31 28.62 -10.25
N HIS A 164 -23.33 28.15 -11.00
CA HIS A 164 -22.50 29.01 -11.83
C HIS A 164 -23.34 29.42 -13.04
N SER A 165 -23.38 30.73 -13.37
CA SER A 165 -23.91 31.18 -14.65
C SER A 165 -22.95 30.68 -15.75
N GLY A 166 -23.34 29.64 -16.50
CA GLY A 166 -22.50 29.03 -17.53
C GLY A 166 -22.47 27.50 -17.44
N PHE A 167 -21.31 26.89 -17.57
CA PHE A 167 -21.14 25.44 -17.55
C PHE A 167 -21.47 24.83 -16.17
N ASP A 168 -22.35 23.83 -16.12
CA ASP A 168 -22.71 23.12 -14.88
C ASP A 168 -21.69 22.01 -14.57
N TYR A 169 -20.64 22.36 -13.82
CA TYR A 169 -19.57 21.47 -13.41
C TYR A 169 -20.07 20.30 -12.53
N GLU A 170 -21.04 20.53 -11.65
CA GLU A 170 -21.56 19.51 -10.75
C GLU A 170 -22.31 18.41 -11.51
N SER A 171 -23.18 18.80 -12.44
CA SER A 171 -23.87 17.84 -13.31
C SER A 171 -22.89 17.08 -14.22
N PHE A 172 -21.83 17.75 -14.69
CA PHE A 172 -20.77 17.07 -15.44
C PHE A 172 -20.05 16.01 -14.59
N TYR A 173 -19.65 16.34 -13.33
CA TYR A 173 -18.99 15.38 -12.45
C TYR A 173 -19.90 14.17 -12.13
N VAL A 174 -21.18 14.42 -11.84
CA VAL A 174 -22.16 13.36 -11.62
C VAL A 174 -22.29 12.47 -12.87
N GLY A 175 -22.44 13.09 -14.06
CA GLY A 175 -22.55 12.34 -15.31
C GLY A 175 -21.32 11.47 -15.64
N GLU A 176 -20.11 11.94 -15.31
CA GLU A 176 -18.88 11.12 -15.46
C GLU A 176 -18.82 9.95 -14.45
N LEU A 177 -19.30 10.16 -13.21
CA LEU A 177 -19.40 9.09 -12.23
C LEU A 177 -20.49 8.07 -12.60
N ASP A 178 -21.63 8.52 -13.10
CA ASP A 178 -22.73 7.65 -13.56
C ASP A 178 -22.26 6.71 -14.68
N LYS A 179 -21.45 7.19 -15.63
CA LYS A 179 -20.82 6.33 -16.65
C LYS A 179 -20.02 5.20 -16.04
N LYS A 180 -19.25 5.50 -14.97
CA LYS A 180 -18.45 4.50 -14.23
C LYS A 180 -19.31 3.47 -13.52
N HIS A 181 -20.45 3.86 -12.98
CA HIS A 181 -21.40 2.94 -12.38
C HIS A 181 -22.11 2.07 -13.42
N GLN A 182 -22.54 2.67 -14.54
CA GLN A 182 -23.21 1.97 -15.64
C GLN A 182 -22.32 0.91 -16.31
N ASP A 183 -21.03 1.24 -16.52
CA ASP A 183 -20.08 0.33 -17.17
C ASP A 183 -19.34 -0.57 -16.17
N GLN A 184 -19.71 -0.53 -14.88
CA GLN A 184 -19.15 -1.31 -13.79
C GLN A 184 -17.63 -1.08 -13.56
N SER A 185 -17.09 0.02 -14.07
CA SER A 185 -15.67 0.41 -13.86
C SER A 185 -15.45 1.30 -12.64
N TYR A 186 -16.50 1.60 -11.86
CA TYR A 186 -16.39 2.35 -10.62
C TYR A 186 -15.63 1.53 -9.58
N ARG A 187 -14.60 2.14 -8.98
CA ARG A 187 -13.76 1.49 -7.97
C ARG A 187 -14.25 1.83 -6.57
N TYR A 188 -14.43 0.81 -5.76
CA TYR A 188 -14.75 0.95 -4.34
C TYR A 188 -13.46 0.86 -3.53
N PHE A 189 -13.33 1.72 -2.52
CA PHE A 189 -12.16 1.81 -1.66
C PHE A 189 -12.53 1.26 -0.28
N ASN A 190 -12.19 0.00 -0.04
CA ASN A 190 -12.43 -0.64 1.25
C ASN A 190 -11.46 -0.08 2.30
N ASN A 191 -11.97 0.11 3.53
CA ASN A 191 -11.16 0.54 4.65
C ASN A 191 -10.51 -0.70 5.29
N ILE A 192 -9.25 -0.96 4.94
CA ILE A 192 -8.48 -2.13 5.41
C ILE A 192 -7.21 -1.62 6.09
N ASN A 193 -7.06 -1.93 7.37
CA ASN A 193 -5.98 -1.48 8.24
C ASN A 193 -5.11 -2.67 8.63
N ARG A 194 -4.00 -2.87 7.95
CA ARG A 194 -3.08 -4.00 8.19
C ARG A 194 -2.44 -3.90 9.56
N LEU A 195 -2.40 -5.02 10.28
CA LEU A 195 -1.78 -5.13 11.60
C LEU A 195 -0.35 -5.63 11.44
N ALA A 196 0.63 -4.81 11.81
CA ALA A 196 2.04 -5.20 11.71
C ALA A 196 2.35 -6.42 12.58
N ALA A 197 1.78 -6.48 13.79
CA ALA A 197 2.01 -7.59 14.73
C ALA A 197 1.34 -8.92 14.31
N LYS A 198 0.37 -8.88 13.39
CA LYS A 198 -0.43 -10.05 12.98
C LYS A 198 -0.49 -10.21 11.46
N PHE A 199 0.49 -9.71 10.69
CA PHE A 199 0.44 -9.85 9.23
C PHE A 199 0.32 -11.35 8.83
N PRO A 200 -0.61 -11.74 7.94
CA PRO A 200 -1.38 -10.93 6.98
C PRO A 200 -2.77 -10.46 7.45
N ILE A 201 -3.00 -10.39 8.76
CA ILE A 201 -4.28 -9.92 9.31
C ILE A 201 -4.37 -8.41 9.24
N ALA A 202 -5.58 -7.93 8.98
CA ALA A 202 -6.00 -6.52 9.03
C ALA A 202 -7.31 -6.40 9.79
N HIS A 203 -7.74 -5.18 10.09
CA HIS A 203 -9.12 -4.92 10.48
C HIS A 203 -9.80 -3.98 9.49
N THR A 204 -11.11 -4.04 9.39
CA THR A 204 -11.91 -3.14 8.57
C THR A 204 -12.04 -1.75 9.23
N ALA A 205 -13.09 -1.00 8.97
CA ALA A 205 -13.35 0.26 9.68
C ALA A 205 -13.51 0.09 11.20
N ARG A 206 -13.93 -1.09 11.65
CA ARG A 206 -14.01 -1.45 13.08
C ARG A 206 -12.83 -2.30 13.48
N VAL A 207 -12.16 -1.93 14.56
CA VAL A 207 -10.97 -2.62 15.08
C VAL A 207 -11.23 -4.08 15.45
N THR A 208 -12.49 -4.41 15.79
CA THR A 208 -12.94 -5.77 16.15
C THR A 208 -13.15 -6.70 14.96
N ASP A 209 -13.24 -6.15 13.75
CA ASP A 209 -13.55 -6.91 12.54
C ASP A 209 -12.25 -7.26 11.81
N GLU A 210 -11.53 -8.25 12.33
CA GLU A 210 -10.29 -8.76 11.73
C GLU A 210 -10.60 -9.56 10.45
N VAL A 211 -9.73 -9.40 9.44
CA VAL A 211 -9.83 -10.05 8.14
C VAL A 211 -8.45 -10.51 7.67
N GLU A 212 -8.41 -11.62 6.94
CA GLU A 212 -7.20 -12.11 6.25
C GLU A 212 -7.03 -11.39 4.92
N VAL A 213 -5.84 -10.82 4.66
CA VAL A 213 -5.57 -10.05 3.44
C VAL A 213 -4.85 -10.90 2.41
N TRP A 214 -5.56 -11.25 1.33
CA TRP A 214 -5.06 -12.08 0.24
C TRP A 214 -4.81 -11.31 -1.07
N CYS A 215 -4.72 -9.98 -1.01
CA CYS A 215 -4.46 -9.11 -2.18
C CYS A 215 -3.39 -8.03 -1.91
N ALA A 216 -2.66 -8.12 -0.79
CA ALA A 216 -1.62 -7.15 -0.48
C ALA A 216 -0.45 -7.24 -1.47
N ASN A 217 0.11 -6.07 -1.84
CA ASN A 217 1.32 -6.00 -2.63
C ASN A 217 2.61 -6.18 -1.80
N ASP A 218 2.52 -6.19 -0.46
CA ASP A 218 3.63 -6.54 0.43
C ASP A 218 3.88 -8.06 0.37
N TYR A 219 4.44 -8.50 -0.75
CA TYR A 219 4.53 -9.92 -1.15
C TYR A 219 5.30 -10.81 -0.18
N LEU A 220 6.23 -10.23 0.59
CA LEU A 220 7.08 -10.96 1.53
C LEU A 220 6.80 -10.59 2.99
N GLY A 221 5.89 -9.65 3.25
CA GLY A 221 5.63 -9.15 4.60
C GLY A 221 6.79 -8.32 5.16
N MET A 222 7.57 -7.66 4.29
CA MET A 222 8.71 -6.84 4.73
C MET A 222 8.29 -5.58 5.47
N GLY A 223 7.06 -5.11 5.31
CA GLY A 223 6.52 -3.97 6.03
C GLY A 223 6.44 -4.16 7.56
N ASN A 224 6.56 -5.39 8.07
CA ASN A 224 6.64 -5.71 9.49
C ASN A 224 7.94 -6.44 9.88
N ASN A 225 8.92 -6.53 8.99
CA ASN A 225 10.20 -7.18 9.30
C ASN A 225 10.93 -6.41 10.43
N PRO A 226 11.41 -7.11 11.50
CA PRO A 226 11.97 -6.45 12.67
C PRO A 226 13.17 -5.54 12.38
N VAL A 227 14.07 -5.94 11.47
CA VAL A 227 15.25 -5.13 11.15
C VAL A 227 14.87 -3.86 10.37
N VAL A 228 13.80 -3.93 9.55
CA VAL A 228 13.26 -2.77 8.84
C VAL A 228 12.66 -1.79 9.84
N LEU A 229 11.81 -2.26 10.74
CA LEU A 229 11.18 -1.43 11.77
C LEU A 229 12.22 -0.79 12.72
N GLU A 230 13.20 -1.57 13.20
CA GLU A 230 14.29 -1.07 14.04
C GLU A 230 15.05 0.07 13.34
N THR A 231 15.39 -0.13 12.07
CA THR A 231 16.09 0.88 11.26
C THR A 231 15.25 2.15 11.09
N MET A 232 13.95 2.00 10.81
CA MET A 232 13.03 3.13 10.66
C MET A 232 12.91 3.94 11.95
N HIS A 233 12.71 3.28 13.09
CA HIS A 233 12.60 3.94 14.40
C HIS A 233 13.85 4.76 14.73
N ARG A 234 15.04 4.17 14.59
CA ARG A 234 16.32 4.85 14.84
C ARG A 234 16.55 6.03 13.90
N THR A 235 16.14 5.88 12.65
CA THR A 235 16.26 6.96 11.66
C THR A 235 15.29 8.09 11.99
N LEU A 236 14.07 7.76 12.41
CA LEU A 236 13.08 8.75 12.83
C LEU A 236 13.56 9.55 14.05
N ASP A 237 14.11 8.86 15.06
CA ASP A 237 14.64 9.51 16.28
C ASP A 237 15.79 10.47 15.96
N LYS A 238 16.65 10.14 14.97
CA LYS A 238 17.83 10.95 14.65
C LYS A 238 17.56 12.05 13.62
N TYR A 239 16.77 11.78 12.59
CA TYR A 239 16.59 12.67 11.43
C TYR A 239 15.19 13.27 11.31
N GLY A 240 14.25 12.89 12.16
CA GLY A 240 12.86 13.35 12.11
C GLY A 240 12.04 12.73 10.97
N HIS A 241 10.81 13.24 10.80
CA HIS A 241 9.83 12.65 9.91
C HIS A 241 10.02 13.01 8.43
N GLY A 242 10.35 14.27 8.12
CA GLY A 242 10.36 14.77 6.73
C GLY A 242 11.76 14.98 6.17
N ALA A 243 11.89 14.94 4.84
CA ALA A 243 13.15 15.17 4.15
C ALA A 243 13.54 16.66 4.01
N GLY A 244 12.63 17.58 4.29
CA GLY A 244 12.89 19.02 4.29
C GLY A 244 12.73 19.72 2.94
N GLY A 245 12.48 18.99 1.84
CA GLY A 245 12.29 19.57 0.52
C GLY A 245 12.42 18.58 -0.62
N THR A 246 12.56 19.10 -1.85
CA THR A 246 12.92 18.29 -3.02
C THR A 246 14.38 17.89 -2.96
N ARG A 247 14.81 16.96 -3.82
CA ARG A 247 16.20 16.45 -3.82
C ARG A 247 17.24 17.57 -3.98
N ASN A 248 16.99 18.58 -4.77
CA ASN A 248 17.89 19.71 -4.99
C ASN A 248 17.76 20.87 -3.97
N ILE A 249 16.77 20.79 -3.04
CA ILE A 249 16.55 21.84 -2.03
C ILE A 249 16.60 21.29 -0.60
N ALA A 250 17.64 20.64 -0.18
CA ALA A 250 17.85 20.05 1.13
C ALA A 250 17.25 18.65 1.35
N GLY A 251 16.52 18.07 0.40
CA GLY A 251 15.95 16.72 0.50
C GLY A 251 16.88 15.60 0.02
N ASN A 252 18.17 15.86 -0.28
CA ASN A 252 19.13 14.87 -0.76
C ASN A 252 20.05 14.39 0.36
N GLY A 253 19.51 13.69 1.33
CA GLY A 253 20.27 13.19 2.47
C GLY A 253 21.09 11.92 2.15
N ALA A 254 22.06 11.62 3.03
CA ALA A 254 22.91 10.43 2.90
C ALA A 254 22.16 9.10 2.78
N MET A 255 20.95 9.00 3.39
CA MET A 255 20.10 7.82 3.29
C MET A 255 19.62 7.58 1.84
N HIS A 256 19.28 8.67 1.10
CA HIS A 256 18.85 8.59 -0.29
C HIS A 256 19.97 8.09 -1.19
N LEU A 257 21.16 8.69 -1.06
CA LEU A 257 22.35 8.29 -1.84
C LEU A 257 22.73 6.84 -1.57
N ALA A 258 22.70 6.43 -0.30
CA ALA A 258 23.02 5.07 0.10
C ALA A 258 22.01 4.03 -0.41
N LEU A 259 20.71 4.39 -0.51
CA LEU A 259 19.71 3.52 -1.12
C LEU A 259 19.93 3.41 -2.63
N GLU A 260 20.22 4.52 -3.32
CA GLU A 260 20.50 4.54 -4.76
C GLU A 260 21.72 3.67 -5.10
N GLN A 261 22.81 3.78 -4.32
CA GLN A 261 23.97 2.91 -4.46
C GLN A 261 23.62 1.41 -4.25
N GLU A 262 22.78 1.11 -3.25
CA GLU A 262 22.34 -0.26 -2.98
C GLU A 262 21.52 -0.85 -4.13
N LEU A 263 20.64 -0.05 -4.74
CA LEU A 263 19.82 -0.44 -5.88
C LEU A 263 20.67 -0.61 -7.16
N ALA A 264 21.63 0.27 -7.38
CA ALA A 264 22.60 0.12 -8.47
C ALA A 264 23.40 -1.18 -8.31
N ARG A 265 23.89 -1.47 -7.09
CA ARG A 265 24.59 -2.72 -6.75
C ARG A 265 23.70 -3.94 -6.98
N LEU A 266 22.44 -3.92 -6.54
CA LEU A 266 21.48 -5.02 -6.70
C LEU A 266 21.34 -5.43 -8.17
N HIS A 267 21.23 -4.45 -9.06
CA HIS A 267 21.08 -4.66 -10.52
C HIS A 267 22.41 -4.69 -11.27
N ARG A 268 23.54 -4.59 -10.56
CA ARG A 268 24.88 -4.50 -11.18
C ARG A 268 24.95 -3.44 -12.28
N LYS A 269 24.27 -2.31 -12.06
CA LYS A 269 24.28 -1.12 -12.91
C LYS A 269 25.15 -0.03 -12.31
N GLU A 270 25.61 0.93 -13.14
CA GLU A 270 26.48 2.01 -12.71
C GLU A 270 25.79 2.95 -11.72
N ALA A 271 24.50 3.24 -11.95
CA ALA A 271 23.74 4.16 -11.11
C ALA A 271 22.27 3.75 -10.99
N ALA A 272 21.60 4.30 -9.96
CA ALA A 272 20.15 4.23 -9.77
C ALA A 272 19.61 5.57 -9.26
N LEU A 273 18.31 5.82 -9.45
CA LEU A 273 17.62 7.02 -9.00
C LEU A 273 16.28 6.65 -8.36
N VAL A 274 16.03 7.16 -7.15
CA VAL A 274 14.82 6.86 -6.37
C VAL A 274 13.77 7.95 -6.56
N PHE A 275 12.52 7.53 -6.82
CA PHE A 275 11.33 8.34 -6.99
C PHE A 275 10.31 8.08 -5.88
N SER A 276 9.30 8.93 -5.76
CA SER A 276 8.21 8.78 -4.80
C SER A 276 7.37 7.51 -5.00
N SER A 277 7.31 6.98 -6.21
CA SER A 277 6.68 5.70 -6.57
C SER A 277 7.21 5.19 -7.90
N CYS A 278 6.98 3.90 -8.20
CA CYS A 278 7.32 3.34 -9.50
C CYS A 278 6.45 3.93 -10.63
N TYR A 279 5.21 4.30 -10.33
CA TYR A 279 4.38 5.02 -11.31
C TYR A 279 5.09 6.29 -11.79
N VAL A 280 5.61 7.09 -10.85
CA VAL A 280 6.36 8.32 -11.18
C VAL A 280 7.69 7.99 -11.85
N ALA A 281 8.40 6.95 -11.43
CA ALA A 281 9.65 6.51 -12.06
C ALA A 281 9.44 6.20 -13.55
N ASN A 282 8.44 5.38 -13.89
CA ASN A 282 8.11 5.03 -15.27
C ASN A 282 7.64 6.24 -16.08
N ASP A 283 6.68 7.01 -15.55
CA ASP A 283 6.14 8.18 -16.24
C ASP A 283 7.22 9.23 -16.52
N ALA A 284 7.99 9.61 -15.48
CA ALA A 284 9.02 10.62 -15.59
C ALA A 284 10.17 10.19 -16.53
N THR A 285 10.60 8.92 -16.48
CA THR A 285 11.69 8.41 -17.30
C THR A 285 11.28 8.31 -18.77
N LEU A 286 10.16 7.65 -19.06
CA LEU A 286 9.71 7.50 -20.45
C LEU A 286 9.30 8.83 -21.07
N SER A 287 8.65 9.73 -20.33
CA SER A 287 8.34 11.07 -20.86
C SER A 287 9.60 11.87 -21.18
N THR A 288 10.63 11.79 -20.34
CA THR A 288 11.90 12.50 -20.57
C THR A 288 12.67 11.90 -21.74
N LEU A 289 12.83 10.57 -21.79
CA LEU A 289 13.56 9.92 -22.89
C LEU A 289 12.92 10.23 -24.26
N GLY A 290 11.61 9.99 -24.41
CA GLY A 290 10.96 10.18 -25.69
C GLY A 290 10.87 11.64 -26.15
N SER A 291 10.87 12.61 -25.19
CA SER A 291 10.91 14.04 -25.54
C SER A 291 12.32 14.54 -25.87
N LYS A 292 13.38 13.88 -25.39
CA LYS A 292 14.77 14.31 -25.60
C LYS A 292 15.45 13.59 -26.75
N LEU A 293 15.19 12.32 -26.95
CA LEU A 293 15.78 11.57 -28.06
C LEU A 293 15.14 11.99 -29.39
N PRO A 294 15.94 12.43 -30.37
CA PRO A 294 15.41 13.00 -31.62
C PRO A 294 14.69 11.91 -32.44
N GLY A 295 13.41 12.14 -32.73
CA GLY A 295 12.61 11.20 -33.51
C GLY A 295 12.37 9.82 -32.85
N CYS A 296 12.44 9.75 -31.55
CA CYS A 296 12.28 8.52 -30.79
C CYS A 296 10.99 7.76 -31.10
N VAL A 297 11.09 6.44 -31.20
CA VAL A 297 9.94 5.53 -31.38
C VAL A 297 9.91 4.52 -30.26
N TYR A 298 8.79 4.45 -29.55
CA TYR A 298 8.51 3.42 -28.56
C TYR A 298 7.88 2.19 -29.19
N PHE A 299 8.40 1.01 -28.85
CA PHE A 299 7.77 -0.28 -29.09
C PHE A 299 7.25 -0.79 -27.74
N SER A 300 5.95 -0.83 -27.58
CA SER A 300 5.27 -1.14 -26.32
C SER A 300 4.46 -2.41 -26.41
N ASP A 301 4.68 -3.32 -25.47
CA ASP A 301 3.77 -4.45 -25.27
C ASP A 301 2.36 -3.94 -24.97
N THR A 302 1.34 -4.60 -25.54
CA THR A 302 -0.07 -4.21 -25.38
C THR A 302 -0.57 -4.33 -23.96
N MET A 303 0.06 -5.15 -23.11
CA MET A 303 -0.32 -5.36 -21.73
C MET A 303 0.51 -4.54 -20.71
N ASN A 304 1.35 -3.63 -21.17
CA ASN A 304 2.15 -2.79 -20.30
C ASN A 304 1.31 -2.00 -19.30
N HIS A 305 1.88 -1.79 -18.11
CA HIS A 305 1.26 -1.04 -17.03
C HIS A 305 0.93 0.41 -17.43
N ALA A 306 -0.16 0.94 -16.85
CA ALA A 306 -0.66 2.30 -17.12
C ALA A 306 0.41 3.40 -16.95
N SER A 307 1.37 3.24 -16.04
CA SER A 307 2.46 4.20 -15.83
C SER A 307 3.38 4.32 -17.06
N MET A 308 3.73 3.19 -17.69
CA MET A 308 4.53 3.19 -18.92
C MET A 308 3.74 3.79 -20.09
N ILE A 309 2.47 3.40 -20.23
CA ILE A 309 1.59 3.95 -21.26
C ILE A 309 1.48 5.47 -21.11
N GLN A 310 1.36 5.97 -19.88
CA GLN A 310 1.22 7.40 -19.60
C GLN A 310 2.52 8.15 -19.87
N GLY A 311 3.67 7.62 -19.44
CA GLY A 311 4.97 8.24 -19.71
C GLY A 311 5.27 8.35 -21.21
N MET A 312 4.98 7.30 -21.97
CA MET A 312 5.09 7.35 -23.43
C MET A 312 4.12 8.36 -24.08
N ARG A 313 2.90 8.54 -23.51
CA ARG A 313 1.97 9.59 -23.99
C ARG A 313 2.47 10.98 -23.69
N HIS A 314 2.97 11.23 -22.50
CA HIS A 314 3.50 12.53 -22.09
C HIS A 314 4.74 12.95 -22.89
N SER A 315 5.52 11.97 -23.40
CA SER A 315 6.67 12.25 -24.23
C SER A 315 6.34 12.88 -25.58
N GLY A 316 5.13 12.66 -26.11
CA GLY A 316 4.74 13.03 -27.47
C GLY A 316 5.40 12.16 -28.57
N ALA A 317 6.29 11.23 -28.24
CA ALA A 317 6.96 10.37 -29.20
C ALA A 317 6.01 9.35 -29.84
N LYS A 318 6.37 8.86 -31.03
CA LYS A 318 5.62 7.84 -31.74
C LYS A 318 5.60 6.54 -30.94
N ARG A 319 4.43 5.91 -30.82
CA ARG A 319 4.25 4.61 -30.15
C ARG A 319 3.78 3.55 -31.15
N VAL A 320 4.46 2.43 -31.16
CA VAL A 320 4.15 1.24 -31.93
C VAL A 320 3.82 0.14 -30.94
N LEU A 321 2.57 -0.34 -30.95
CA LEU A 321 2.14 -1.41 -30.06
C LEU A 321 2.47 -2.75 -30.72
N PHE A 322 3.01 -3.70 -29.95
CA PHE A 322 3.16 -5.09 -30.38
C PHE A 322 2.33 -6.01 -29.49
N LYS A 323 1.89 -7.14 -30.05
CA LYS A 323 1.08 -8.10 -29.35
C LYS A 323 1.85 -8.67 -28.15
N HIS A 324 1.12 -8.97 -27.09
CA HIS A 324 1.70 -9.43 -25.83
C HIS A 324 2.64 -10.63 -26.02
N ASN A 325 3.91 -10.45 -25.63
CA ASN A 325 4.98 -11.43 -25.72
C ASN A 325 5.23 -12.02 -27.13
N ASP A 326 4.72 -11.39 -28.21
CA ASP A 326 4.85 -11.85 -29.59
C ASP A 326 6.13 -11.24 -30.22
N LEU A 327 7.18 -12.06 -30.27
CA LEU A 327 8.48 -11.68 -30.81
C LEU A 327 8.45 -11.46 -32.33
N GLU A 328 7.64 -12.21 -33.07
CA GLU A 328 7.52 -12.07 -34.52
C GLU A 328 6.83 -10.75 -34.87
N ASP A 329 5.77 -10.39 -34.15
CA ASP A 329 5.08 -9.12 -34.30
C ASP A 329 6.00 -7.94 -33.92
N LEU A 330 6.76 -8.08 -32.82
CA LEU A 330 7.77 -7.07 -32.43
C LEU A 330 8.83 -6.89 -33.51
N GLU A 331 9.44 -7.99 -34.00
CA GLU A 331 10.47 -7.93 -35.01
C GLU A 331 9.97 -7.35 -36.33
N SER A 332 8.76 -7.72 -36.76
CA SER A 332 8.12 -7.20 -37.98
C SER A 332 7.98 -5.68 -37.95
N LYS A 333 7.74 -5.12 -36.76
CA LYS A 333 7.60 -3.68 -36.52
C LYS A 333 8.94 -2.97 -36.40
N LEU A 334 9.95 -3.58 -35.76
CA LEU A 334 11.30 -3.06 -35.66
C LEU A 334 11.96 -2.92 -37.06
N LYS A 335 11.75 -3.88 -37.97
CA LYS A 335 12.23 -3.87 -39.36
C LYS A 335 11.81 -2.63 -40.16
N GLN A 336 10.75 -1.95 -39.75
CA GLN A 336 10.22 -0.76 -40.45
C GLN A 336 11.03 0.52 -40.18
N TYR A 337 12.01 0.47 -39.28
CA TYR A 337 12.79 1.64 -38.88
C TYR A 337 14.29 1.42 -39.06
N PRO A 338 15.01 2.41 -39.62
CA PRO A 338 16.47 2.38 -39.72
C PRO A 338 17.13 2.10 -38.35
N LYS A 339 18.32 1.52 -38.37
CA LYS A 339 19.05 1.21 -37.12
C LYS A 339 19.40 2.47 -36.32
N GLU A 340 19.65 3.57 -37.03
CA GLU A 340 20.01 4.88 -36.46
C GLU A 340 18.84 5.63 -35.82
N THR A 341 17.60 5.23 -36.08
CA THR A 341 16.42 5.79 -35.38
C THR A 341 16.47 5.42 -33.91
N PRO A 342 16.42 6.36 -32.96
CA PRO A 342 16.30 6.04 -31.54
C PRO A 342 15.03 5.23 -31.27
N LYS A 343 15.18 4.05 -30.70
CA LYS A 343 14.08 3.12 -30.40
C LYS A 343 14.18 2.66 -28.96
N ILE A 344 13.04 2.52 -28.30
CA ILE A 344 12.95 1.96 -26.94
C ILE A 344 11.89 0.86 -26.96
N ILE A 345 12.28 -0.35 -26.57
CA ILE A 345 11.36 -1.47 -26.35
C ILE A 345 11.00 -1.48 -24.88
N ALA A 346 9.72 -1.19 -24.55
CA ALA A 346 9.21 -1.15 -23.21
C ALA A 346 8.31 -2.37 -22.93
N PHE A 347 8.64 -3.12 -21.88
CA PHE A 347 7.96 -4.37 -21.54
C PHE A 347 8.14 -4.70 -20.05
N GLU A 348 7.32 -5.63 -19.52
CA GLU A 348 7.40 -6.09 -18.11
C GLU A 348 8.07 -7.46 -18.03
N SER A 349 8.77 -7.71 -16.94
CA SER A 349 9.28 -9.04 -16.62
C SER A 349 8.20 -9.98 -16.13
N VAL A 350 7.34 -9.50 -15.23
CA VAL A 350 6.15 -10.23 -14.74
C VAL A 350 4.94 -9.33 -14.91
N TYR A 351 4.03 -9.71 -15.77
CA TYR A 351 2.80 -8.95 -16.01
C TYR A 351 1.78 -9.13 -14.89
N SER A 352 1.35 -8.02 -14.33
CA SER A 352 0.61 -7.96 -13.06
C SER A 352 -0.75 -8.66 -13.09
N MET A 353 -1.40 -8.74 -14.26
CA MET A 353 -2.79 -9.20 -14.37
C MET A 353 -2.92 -10.63 -14.91
N CYS A 354 -2.02 -11.09 -15.74
CA CYS A 354 -2.03 -12.46 -16.29
C CYS A 354 -0.95 -13.36 -15.65
N GLY A 355 0.11 -12.79 -15.07
CA GLY A 355 1.20 -13.57 -14.48
C GLY A 355 2.15 -14.19 -15.51
N SER A 356 2.07 -13.78 -16.79
CA SER A 356 3.04 -14.18 -17.81
C SER A 356 4.40 -13.54 -17.52
N ILE A 357 5.45 -14.15 -18.07
CA ILE A 357 6.82 -13.63 -18.02
C ILE A 357 7.20 -13.16 -19.42
N GLY A 358 7.79 -11.96 -19.49
CA GLY A 358 8.29 -11.40 -20.74
C GLY A 358 9.51 -12.18 -21.25
N PRO A 359 9.66 -12.41 -22.57
CA PRO A 359 10.80 -13.09 -23.19
C PRO A 359 12.03 -12.14 -23.23
N ILE A 360 12.62 -11.87 -22.03
CA ILE A 360 13.62 -10.81 -21.83
C ILE A 360 14.84 -11.04 -22.71
N LYS A 361 15.36 -12.27 -22.74
CA LYS A 361 16.56 -12.62 -23.49
C LYS A 361 16.37 -12.37 -24.98
N GLU A 362 15.27 -12.84 -25.54
CA GLU A 362 14.93 -12.72 -26.94
C GLU A 362 14.65 -11.26 -27.33
N ILE A 363 14.06 -10.47 -26.42
CA ILE A 363 13.88 -9.02 -26.63
C ILE A 363 15.24 -8.31 -26.65
N CYS A 364 16.20 -8.70 -25.79
CA CYS A 364 17.55 -8.18 -25.84
C CYS A 364 18.23 -8.54 -27.17
N ASP A 365 18.05 -9.76 -27.71
CA ASP A 365 18.58 -10.17 -29.00
C ASP A 365 18.04 -9.27 -30.14
N LEU A 366 16.75 -8.94 -30.10
CA LEU A 366 16.12 -8.03 -31.05
C LEU A 366 16.62 -6.58 -30.86
N ALA A 367 16.74 -6.14 -29.63
CA ALA A 367 17.23 -4.79 -29.31
C ALA A 367 18.64 -4.54 -29.87
N GLU A 368 19.56 -5.47 -29.67
CA GLU A 368 20.93 -5.41 -30.21
C GLU A 368 20.93 -5.42 -31.74
N ARG A 369 20.13 -6.29 -32.34
CA ARG A 369 20.04 -6.42 -33.80
C ARG A 369 19.53 -5.15 -34.47
N TYR A 370 18.51 -4.51 -33.90
CA TYR A 370 17.84 -3.35 -34.49
C TYR A 370 18.27 -2.01 -33.89
N GLY A 371 19.21 -1.98 -32.96
CA GLY A 371 19.72 -0.75 -32.32
C GLY A 371 18.64 -0.08 -31.46
N ALA A 372 17.96 -0.83 -30.60
CA ALA A 372 17.00 -0.31 -29.66
C ALA A 372 17.52 -0.40 -28.23
N LEU A 373 17.09 0.52 -27.35
CA LEU A 373 17.24 0.39 -25.90
C LEU A 373 16.12 -0.49 -25.34
N THR A 374 16.43 -1.25 -24.32
CA THR A 374 15.49 -2.03 -23.53
C THR A 374 15.08 -1.26 -22.27
N PHE A 375 13.78 -1.12 -22.03
CA PHE A 375 13.19 -0.61 -20.80
C PHE A 375 12.37 -1.73 -20.15
N LEU A 376 12.98 -2.37 -19.14
CA LEU A 376 12.40 -3.51 -18.43
C LEU A 376 11.78 -3.07 -17.12
N ASP A 377 10.46 -3.31 -16.97
CA ASP A 377 9.75 -3.13 -15.72
C ASP A 377 9.78 -4.42 -14.88
N GLU A 378 10.60 -4.40 -13.82
CA GLU A 378 10.76 -5.49 -12.85
C GLU A 378 9.89 -5.30 -11.59
N VAL A 379 8.91 -4.41 -11.62
CA VAL A 379 8.11 -3.99 -10.46
C VAL A 379 7.39 -5.15 -9.75
N HIS A 380 6.99 -6.18 -10.49
CA HIS A 380 6.39 -7.39 -9.93
C HIS A 380 7.40 -8.50 -9.63
N ALA A 381 8.68 -8.30 -9.91
CA ALA A 381 9.70 -9.33 -9.81
C ALA A 381 10.83 -9.02 -8.81
N VAL A 382 11.17 -7.75 -8.60
CA VAL A 382 12.20 -7.37 -7.61
C VAL A 382 11.81 -7.86 -6.22
N GLY A 383 12.77 -8.43 -5.48
CA GLY A 383 12.58 -9.09 -4.21
C GLY A 383 12.04 -10.53 -4.31
N LEU A 384 11.57 -11.00 -5.50
CA LEU A 384 10.89 -12.28 -5.67
C LEU A 384 11.60 -13.27 -6.58
N TYR A 385 12.49 -12.81 -7.44
CA TYR A 385 13.21 -13.63 -8.41
C TYR A 385 14.70 -13.36 -8.33
N GLY A 386 15.49 -14.36 -8.68
CA GLY A 386 16.93 -14.35 -8.61
C GLY A 386 17.49 -14.68 -7.21
N PRO A 387 18.77 -15.05 -7.13
CA PRO A 387 19.42 -15.40 -5.86
C PRO A 387 19.51 -14.20 -4.91
N HIS A 388 19.61 -12.97 -5.42
CA HIS A 388 19.68 -11.74 -4.62
C HIS A 388 18.37 -10.92 -4.65
N GLY A 389 17.38 -11.33 -5.46
CA GLY A 389 16.10 -10.62 -5.60
C GLY A 389 16.14 -9.43 -6.54
N ALA A 390 17.04 -9.42 -7.52
CA ALA A 390 17.11 -8.37 -8.52
C ALA A 390 16.04 -8.47 -9.62
N GLY A 391 15.30 -9.58 -9.68
CA GLY A 391 14.19 -9.75 -10.63
C GLY A 391 14.38 -10.94 -11.57
N VAL A 392 13.53 -11.00 -12.62
CA VAL A 392 13.56 -12.11 -13.59
C VAL A 392 14.85 -12.07 -14.42
N ALA A 393 15.35 -10.90 -14.79
CA ALA A 393 16.59 -10.79 -15.53
C ALA A 393 17.79 -11.42 -14.79
N GLU A 394 17.83 -11.30 -13.45
CA GLU A 394 18.78 -12.01 -12.62
C GLU A 394 18.49 -13.52 -12.58
N HIS A 395 17.21 -13.90 -12.50
CA HIS A 395 16.78 -15.29 -12.35
C HIS A 395 17.12 -16.15 -13.57
N LEU A 396 17.10 -15.57 -14.75
CA LEU A 396 17.41 -16.30 -16.00
C LEU A 396 18.85 -16.82 -16.04
N ASP A 397 19.77 -16.19 -15.30
CA ASP A 397 21.15 -16.63 -15.13
C ASP A 397 21.45 -17.06 -13.67
N TYR A 398 20.50 -17.68 -12.99
CA TYR A 398 20.49 -17.93 -11.55
C TYR A 398 21.81 -18.46 -10.98
N GLU A 399 22.37 -19.52 -11.57
CA GLU A 399 23.60 -20.17 -11.06
C GLU A 399 24.81 -19.22 -11.17
N ALA A 400 24.95 -18.51 -12.28
CA ALA A 400 26.03 -17.55 -12.47
C ALA A 400 25.92 -16.36 -11.50
N GLN A 401 24.69 -15.86 -11.30
CA GLN A 401 24.42 -14.76 -10.39
C GLN A 401 24.66 -15.19 -8.92
N ALA A 402 24.25 -16.41 -8.55
CA ALA A 402 24.50 -16.96 -7.20
C ALA A 402 26.00 -17.15 -6.95
N ALA A 403 26.75 -17.65 -7.93
CA ALA A 403 28.19 -17.85 -7.82
C ALA A 403 28.98 -16.53 -7.70
N ALA A 404 28.50 -15.46 -8.34
CA ALA A 404 29.11 -14.13 -8.27
C ALA A 404 28.90 -13.44 -6.91
N GLY A 405 27.90 -13.87 -6.12
CA GLY A 405 27.60 -13.33 -4.79
C GLY A 405 27.31 -11.81 -4.84
N ASP A 406 27.75 -11.12 -3.79
CA ASP A 406 27.53 -9.68 -3.59
C ASP A 406 28.40 -8.75 -4.51
N SER A 407 29.06 -9.29 -5.53
CA SER A 407 29.90 -8.48 -6.44
C SER A 407 29.05 -7.37 -7.12
N PRO A 408 29.48 -6.11 -7.11
CA PRO A 408 28.78 -5.05 -7.83
C PRO A 408 29.04 -5.06 -9.34
N HIS A 409 30.01 -5.86 -9.80
CA HIS A 409 30.43 -5.87 -11.20
C HIS A 409 29.44 -6.65 -12.06
N PRO A 410 29.09 -6.14 -13.26
CA PRO A 410 28.29 -6.86 -14.22
C PRO A 410 28.88 -8.24 -14.58
N ILE A 411 28.02 -9.24 -14.72
CA ILE A 411 28.40 -10.52 -15.33
C ILE A 411 28.22 -10.35 -16.83
N LYS A 412 29.34 -10.14 -17.52
CA LYS A 412 29.33 -9.80 -18.95
C LYS A 412 28.53 -10.80 -19.79
N GLY A 413 27.57 -10.28 -20.54
CA GLY A 413 26.69 -11.06 -21.41
C GLY A 413 25.53 -11.78 -20.70
N SER A 414 25.38 -11.63 -19.39
CA SER A 414 24.17 -12.09 -18.70
C SER A 414 22.95 -11.29 -19.16
N VAL A 415 21.75 -11.84 -18.97
CA VAL A 415 20.50 -11.16 -19.35
C VAL A 415 20.37 -9.80 -18.64
N MET A 416 20.70 -9.74 -17.34
CA MET A 416 20.65 -8.50 -16.58
C MET A 416 21.68 -7.46 -17.05
N ASP A 417 22.86 -7.88 -17.51
CA ASP A 417 23.88 -7.00 -18.11
C ASP A 417 23.39 -6.37 -19.43
N ARG A 418 22.68 -7.15 -20.25
CA ARG A 418 22.17 -6.75 -21.56
C ARG A 418 20.94 -5.83 -21.52
N VAL A 419 20.23 -5.77 -20.41
CA VAL A 419 19.11 -4.82 -20.23
C VAL A 419 19.67 -3.43 -19.96
N ASP A 420 19.29 -2.42 -20.75
CA ASP A 420 19.82 -1.06 -20.61
C ASP A 420 19.22 -0.33 -19.40
N ILE A 421 17.89 -0.37 -19.25
CA ILE A 421 17.16 0.36 -18.22
C ILE A 421 16.26 -0.61 -17.47
N ILE A 422 16.46 -0.71 -16.17
CA ILE A 422 15.62 -1.47 -15.25
C ILE A 422 14.81 -0.49 -14.40
N THR A 423 13.51 -0.71 -14.28
CA THR A 423 12.69 -0.02 -13.31
C THR A 423 12.16 -0.99 -12.28
N GLY A 424 12.09 -0.55 -11.01
CA GLY A 424 11.67 -1.37 -9.89
C GLY A 424 10.89 -0.60 -8.85
N THR A 425 10.37 -1.30 -7.86
CA THR A 425 9.56 -0.71 -6.79
C THR A 425 10.05 -1.11 -5.41
N LEU A 426 9.92 -0.17 -4.48
CA LEU A 426 10.11 -0.40 -3.05
C LEU A 426 8.76 -0.68 -2.35
N GLY A 427 7.64 -0.41 -3.05
CA GLY A 427 6.29 -0.49 -2.48
C GLY A 427 5.59 -1.85 -2.59
N LYS A 428 6.30 -2.91 -2.99
CA LYS A 428 5.75 -4.27 -3.10
C LYS A 428 6.55 -5.26 -2.25
N ALA A 429 7.35 -6.14 -2.84
CA ALA A 429 8.09 -7.17 -2.08
C ALA A 429 8.98 -6.59 -0.98
N TYR A 430 9.50 -5.39 -1.14
CA TYR A 430 10.30 -4.72 -0.11
C TYR A 430 9.48 -4.04 1.00
N GLY A 431 8.14 -4.03 0.93
CA GLY A 431 7.24 -3.56 1.98
C GLY A 431 7.34 -2.08 2.36
N ALA A 432 8.00 -1.25 1.54
CA ALA A 432 8.24 0.17 1.78
C ALA A 432 7.42 1.08 0.85
N VAL A 433 7.89 2.28 0.57
CA VAL A 433 7.32 3.23 -0.40
C VAL A 433 8.42 3.73 -1.31
N GLY A 434 8.12 3.86 -2.59
CA GLY A 434 9.02 4.40 -3.60
C GLY A 434 9.09 3.54 -4.86
N GLY A 435 9.76 4.07 -5.85
CA GLY A 435 10.16 3.38 -7.06
C GLY A 435 11.53 3.86 -7.49
N TYR A 436 12.14 3.22 -8.46
CA TYR A 436 13.47 3.57 -8.90
C TYR A 436 13.71 3.15 -10.34
N ILE A 437 14.74 3.75 -10.94
CA ILE A 437 15.37 3.28 -12.18
C ILE A 437 16.81 2.92 -11.89
N ALA A 438 17.39 2.01 -12.68
CA ALA A 438 18.81 1.66 -12.69
C ALA A 438 19.31 1.51 -14.13
N GLY A 439 20.53 1.99 -14.41
CA GLY A 439 21.14 1.98 -15.72
C GLY A 439 22.53 2.59 -15.71
N SER A 440 22.99 3.14 -16.84
CA SER A 440 24.26 3.86 -16.92
C SER A 440 24.23 5.17 -16.12
N ASP A 441 25.37 5.64 -15.70
CA ASP A 441 25.51 6.87 -14.90
C ASP A 441 25.01 8.10 -15.68
N ASP A 442 25.42 8.25 -16.94
CA ASP A 442 24.98 9.36 -17.80
C ASP A 442 23.46 9.37 -18.02
N PHE A 443 22.85 8.19 -18.21
CA PHE A 443 21.39 8.06 -18.33
C PHE A 443 20.70 8.50 -17.04
N VAL A 444 21.15 8.01 -15.90
CA VAL A 444 20.56 8.33 -14.60
C VAL A 444 20.71 9.82 -14.28
N ASP A 445 21.89 10.42 -14.60
CA ASP A 445 22.11 11.85 -14.38
C ASP A 445 21.27 12.71 -15.33
N MET A 446 21.07 12.27 -16.56
CA MET A 446 20.16 12.94 -17.50
C MET A 446 18.72 12.94 -16.95
N ILE A 447 18.22 11.81 -16.46
CA ILE A 447 16.87 11.75 -15.88
C ILE A 447 16.79 12.62 -14.63
N ARG A 448 17.79 12.57 -13.74
CA ARG A 448 17.88 13.44 -12.55
C ARG A 448 17.79 14.92 -12.91
N SER A 449 18.40 15.31 -14.02
CA SER A 449 18.52 16.72 -14.46
C SER A 449 17.32 17.24 -15.24
N TYR A 450 16.55 16.36 -15.89
CA TYR A 450 15.48 16.79 -16.82
C TYR A 450 14.09 16.34 -16.42
N ALA A 451 13.93 15.30 -15.59
CA ALA A 451 12.61 14.75 -15.29
C ALA A 451 11.84 15.61 -14.28
N PRO A 452 10.74 16.30 -14.66
CA PRO A 452 9.98 17.15 -13.73
C PRO A 452 9.41 16.38 -12.54
N GLY A 453 8.99 15.12 -12.75
CA GLY A 453 8.48 14.24 -11.70
C GLY A 453 9.52 13.86 -10.64
N PHE A 454 10.82 14.05 -10.93
CA PHE A 454 11.88 13.93 -9.94
C PHE A 454 12.24 15.29 -9.33
N ILE A 455 12.50 16.31 -10.16
CA ILE A 455 13.02 17.61 -9.73
C ILE A 455 12.06 18.32 -8.77
N PHE A 456 10.76 18.33 -9.09
CA PHE A 456 9.76 19.11 -8.39
C PHE A 456 8.93 18.34 -7.35
N THR A 457 9.28 17.07 -7.10
CA THR A 457 8.61 16.24 -6.12
C THR A 457 9.38 16.25 -4.79
N THR A 458 8.68 16.43 -3.66
CA THR A 458 9.27 16.30 -2.32
C THR A 458 9.90 14.91 -2.15
N SER A 459 11.10 14.89 -1.59
CA SER A 459 11.84 13.64 -1.34
C SER A 459 11.12 12.75 -0.34
N LEU A 460 11.33 11.44 -0.46
CA LEU A 460 10.85 10.45 0.50
C LEU A 460 11.39 10.75 1.92
N PRO A 461 10.62 10.51 2.98
CA PRO A 461 11.09 10.66 4.34
C PRO A 461 12.33 9.80 4.65
N PRO A 462 13.31 10.32 5.43
CA PRO A 462 14.54 9.58 5.75
C PRO A 462 14.29 8.18 6.35
N ALA A 463 13.32 8.05 7.24
CA ALA A 463 12.97 6.76 7.85
C ALA A 463 12.44 5.75 6.81
N THR A 464 11.62 6.20 5.85
CA THR A 464 11.13 5.36 4.75
C THR A 464 12.27 4.88 3.86
N VAL A 465 13.19 5.77 3.51
CA VAL A 465 14.35 5.44 2.66
C VAL A 465 15.30 4.47 3.37
N ALA A 466 15.54 4.68 4.65
CA ALA A 466 16.36 3.79 5.47
C ALA A 466 15.72 2.40 5.61
N GLY A 467 14.41 2.33 5.90
CA GLY A 467 13.67 1.07 5.95
C GLY A 467 13.69 0.33 4.61
N ALA A 468 13.52 1.04 3.49
CA ALA A 468 13.62 0.46 2.15
C ALA A 468 15.01 -0.15 1.90
N ARG A 469 16.10 0.56 2.25
CA ARG A 469 17.46 0.03 2.13
C ARG A 469 17.67 -1.20 3.00
N ALA A 470 17.21 -1.18 4.26
CA ALA A 470 17.30 -2.33 5.16
C ALA A 470 16.58 -3.55 4.56
N SER A 471 15.42 -3.34 3.97
CA SER A 471 14.64 -4.40 3.30
C SER A 471 15.38 -4.97 2.08
N VAL A 472 15.94 -4.12 1.22
CA VAL A 472 16.73 -4.54 0.04
C VAL A 472 17.93 -5.37 0.49
N VAL A 473 18.74 -4.86 1.44
CA VAL A 473 19.92 -5.58 1.95
C VAL A 473 19.54 -6.90 2.62
N TYR A 474 18.47 -6.91 3.42
CA TYR A 474 17.99 -8.15 4.04
C TYR A 474 17.62 -9.17 2.97
N GLN A 475 16.80 -8.80 1.99
CA GLN A 475 16.34 -9.72 0.95
C GLN A 475 17.45 -10.14 -0.03
N SER A 476 18.44 -9.30 -0.30
CA SER A 476 19.59 -9.70 -1.13
C SER A 476 20.49 -10.75 -0.44
N ASN A 477 20.41 -10.85 0.89
CA ASN A 477 21.19 -11.80 1.68
C ASN A 477 20.39 -12.96 2.27
N TYR A 478 19.06 -13.01 1.98
CA TYR A 478 18.20 -14.11 2.44
C TYR A 478 17.18 -14.49 1.37
N VAL A 479 17.34 -15.68 0.81
CA VAL A 479 16.45 -16.21 -0.23
C VAL A 479 15.22 -16.92 0.34
N GLY A 480 15.24 -17.34 1.60
CA GLY A 480 14.23 -18.23 2.19
C GLY A 480 12.80 -17.69 2.15
N ASP A 481 12.59 -16.38 2.34
CA ASP A 481 11.24 -15.80 2.25
C ASP A 481 10.64 -15.92 0.84
N ARG A 482 11.47 -15.69 -0.22
CA ARG A 482 11.00 -15.82 -1.60
C ARG A 482 10.81 -17.27 -2.04
N GLN A 483 11.66 -18.19 -1.55
CA GLN A 483 11.48 -19.64 -1.76
C GLN A 483 10.16 -20.11 -1.14
N LEU A 484 9.92 -19.81 0.14
CA LEU A 484 8.68 -20.17 0.84
C LEU A 484 7.44 -19.57 0.16
N LYS A 485 7.53 -18.31 -0.28
CA LYS A 485 6.44 -17.71 -1.06
C LYS A 485 6.10 -18.52 -2.31
N GLN A 486 7.10 -18.90 -3.10
CA GLN A 486 6.88 -19.68 -4.34
C GLN A 486 6.31 -21.07 -4.05
N VAL A 487 6.76 -21.72 -2.99
CA VAL A 487 6.20 -23.00 -2.53
C VAL A 487 4.72 -22.85 -2.15
N ASN A 488 4.39 -21.83 -1.35
CA ASN A 488 3.00 -21.56 -0.98
C ASN A 488 2.12 -21.24 -2.20
N VAL A 489 2.65 -20.49 -3.19
CA VAL A 489 1.95 -20.21 -4.45
C VAL A 489 1.67 -21.49 -5.23
N ARG A 490 2.68 -22.37 -5.39
CA ARG A 490 2.50 -23.67 -6.06
C ARG A 490 1.41 -24.49 -5.38
N GLU A 491 1.42 -24.54 -4.05
CA GLU A 491 0.45 -25.29 -3.28
C GLU A 491 -0.99 -24.76 -3.46
N VAL A 492 -1.19 -23.44 -3.41
CA VAL A 492 -2.51 -22.86 -3.66
C VAL A 492 -2.99 -23.12 -5.10
N LYS A 493 -2.10 -22.95 -6.10
CA LYS A 493 -2.44 -23.27 -7.51
C LYS A 493 -2.82 -24.74 -7.68
N ARG A 494 -2.07 -25.66 -7.07
CA ARG A 494 -2.34 -27.11 -7.12
C ARG A 494 -3.71 -27.44 -6.54
N ARG A 495 -4.05 -26.90 -5.36
CA ARG A 495 -5.35 -27.11 -4.70
C ARG A 495 -6.51 -26.52 -5.51
N PHE A 496 -6.32 -25.35 -6.10
CA PHE A 496 -7.33 -24.79 -7.01
C PHE A 496 -7.56 -25.66 -8.23
N ALA A 497 -6.50 -26.23 -8.80
CA ALA A 497 -6.62 -27.15 -9.95
C ALA A 497 -7.38 -28.42 -9.57
N GLU A 498 -7.20 -28.99 -8.37
CA GLU A 498 -7.94 -30.14 -7.87
C GLU A 498 -9.44 -29.90 -7.73
N LEU A 499 -9.83 -28.64 -7.51
CA LEU A 499 -11.23 -28.22 -7.39
C LEU A 499 -11.79 -27.59 -8.68
N ASP A 500 -11.09 -27.73 -9.79
CA ASP A 500 -11.48 -27.16 -11.08
C ASP A 500 -11.66 -25.62 -11.05
N ILE A 501 -11.01 -24.93 -10.10
CA ILE A 501 -11.03 -23.46 -9.99
C ILE A 501 -10.17 -22.85 -11.10
N PRO A 502 -10.70 -21.90 -11.91
CA PRO A 502 -10.07 -21.43 -13.13
C PRO A 502 -8.94 -20.40 -12.86
N VAL A 503 -7.75 -20.88 -12.49
CA VAL A 503 -6.56 -20.01 -12.39
C VAL A 503 -6.01 -19.76 -13.79
N VAL A 504 -5.81 -18.49 -14.16
CA VAL A 504 -5.16 -18.14 -15.43
C VAL A 504 -3.75 -18.74 -15.46
N PRO A 505 -3.41 -19.57 -16.47
CA PRO A 505 -2.11 -20.23 -16.53
C PRO A 505 -0.95 -19.22 -16.59
N GLY A 506 0.10 -19.46 -15.81
CA GLY A 506 1.28 -18.61 -15.83
C GLY A 506 2.40 -19.14 -14.92
N PRO A 507 3.69 -18.89 -15.31
CA PRO A 507 4.86 -19.44 -14.63
C PRO A 507 5.24 -18.66 -13.37
N SER A 508 4.58 -17.53 -13.08
CA SER A 508 4.93 -16.62 -12.02
C SER A 508 4.16 -16.84 -10.70
N HIS A 509 4.47 -16.02 -9.72
CA HIS A 509 3.81 -16.00 -8.41
C HIS A 509 2.42 -15.37 -8.40
N ILE A 510 1.95 -14.82 -9.51
CA ILE A 510 0.61 -14.24 -9.62
C ILE A 510 -0.42 -15.36 -9.69
N VAL A 511 -1.51 -15.23 -8.94
CA VAL A 511 -2.62 -16.21 -8.89
C VAL A 511 -3.92 -15.49 -9.27
N PRO A 512 -4.18 -15.32 -10.58
CA PRO A 512 -5.38 -14.67 -11.06
C PRO A 512 -6.46 -15.74 -11.28
N VAL A 513 -7.54 -15.70 -10.50
CA VAL A 513 -8.68 -16.63 -10.62
C VAL A 513 -9.72 -15.98 -11.51
N LEU A 514 -9.96 -16.57 -12.69
CA LEU A 514 -10.89 -16.05 -13.70
C LEU A 514 -12.34 -16.16 -13.23
N VAL A 515 -13.09 -15.07 -13.39
CA VAL A 515 -14.53 -15.04 -13.13
C VAL A 515 -15.32 -14.73 -14.41
N GLY A 516 -14.81 -13.81 -15.24
CA GLY A 516 -15.36 -13.50 -16.57
C GLY A 516 -16.58 -12.58 -16.58
N ASP A 517 -17.00 -12.09 -15.43
CA ASP A 517 -18.09 -11.12 -15.27
C ASP A 517 -17.80 -10.15 -14.13
N ALA A 518 -18.04 -8.85 -14.34
CA ALA A 518 -17.70 -7.80 -13.37
C ALA A 518 -18.60 -7.83 -12.13
N ALA A 519 -19.88 -8.15 -12.28
CA ALA A 519 -20.82 -8.24 -11.16
C ALA A 519 -20.54 -9.47 -10.30
N LEU A 520 -20.27 -10.62 -10.94
CA LEU A 520 -19.90 -11.85 -10.24
C LEU A 520 -18.54 -11.72 -9.54
N ALA A 521 -17.53 -11.13 -10.18
CA ALA A 521 -16.21 -10.91 -9.55
C ALA A 521 -16.33 -10.04 -8.30
N ARG A 522 -17.16 -9.00 -8.36
CA ARG A 522 -17.45 -8.16 -7.23
C ARG A 522 -18.23 -8.92 -6.14
N ALA A 523 -19.30 -9.62 -6.50
CA ALA A 523 -20.10 -10.40 -5.56
C ALA A 523 -19.25 -11.45 -4.85
N ALA A 524 -18.36 -12.13 -5.56
CA ALA A 524 -17.42 -13.09 -4.98
C ALA A 524 -16.45 -12.42 -3.97
N SER A 525 -15.88 -11.27 -4.31
CA SER A 525 -15.01 -10.50 -3.41
C SER A 525 -15.77 -10.05 -2.15
N ASP A 526 -17.01 -9.54 -2.31
CA ASP A 526 -17.84 -9.07 -1.21
C ASP A 526 -18.26 -10.23 -0.27
N LYS A 527 -18.62 -11.40 -0.82
CA LYS A 527 -18.97 -12.60 -0.05
C LYS A 527 -17.76 -13.19 0.69
N LEU A 528 -16.58 -13.25 0.06
CA LEU A 528 -15.33 -13.66 0.73
C LEU A 528 -15.07 -12.81 1.97
N LEU A 529 -15.27 -11.50 1.87
CA LEU A 529 -15.08 -10.57 2.97
C LEU A 529 -16.17 -10.72 4.04
N ALA A 530 -17.44 -10.87 3.64
CA ALA A 530 -18.57 -10.84 4.56
C ALA A 530 -18.77 -12.15 5.34
N GLU A 531 -18.55 -13.30 4.69
CA GLU A 531 -18.89 -14.61 5.20
C GLU A 531 -17.68 -15.38 5.73
N HIS A 532 -16.48 -15.09 5.16
CA HIS A 532 -15.25 -15.81 5.50
C HIS A 532 -14.16 -14.94 6.12
N ASN A 533 -14.37 -13.61 6.27
CA ASN A 533 -13.35 -12.64 6.71
C ASN A 533 -12.09 -12.67 5.83
N ILE A 534 -12.22 -12.96 4.55
CA ILE A 534 -11.14 -13.03 3.56
C ILE A 534 -11.23 -11.83 2.63
N TYR A 535 -10.20 -10.97 2.61
CA TYR A 535 -10.15 -9.82 1.72
C TYR A 535 -9.33 -10.12 0.47
N VAL A 536 -10.04 -10.23 -0.67
CA VAL A 536 -9.49 -10.36 -2.03
C VAL A 536 -10.05 -9.24 -2.90
N GLN A 537 -9.24 -8.69 -3.80
CA GLN A 537 -9.68 -7.63 -4.70
C GLN A 537 -10.18 -8.20 -6.04
N ALA A 538 -11.41 -7.85 -6.40
CA ALA A 538 -11.92 -8.04 -7.76
C ALA A 538 -11.23 -7.07 -8.73
N ILE A 539 -10.80 -7.57 -9.88
CA ILE A 539 -10.16 -6.82 -10.95
C ILE A 539 -11.07 -6.81 -12.17
N ASN A 540 -11.55 -5.63 -12.52
CA ASN A 540 -12.51 -5.39 -13.59
C ASN A 540 -11.94 -4.44 -14.65
N TYR A 541 -12.70 -4.24 -15.72
CA TYR A 541 -12.41 -3.22 -16.74
C TYR A 541 -12.21 -1.82 -16.08
N PRO A 542 -11.26 -0.99 -16.53
CA PRO A 542 -10.38 -1.16 -17.68
C PRO A 542 -9.03 -1.86 -17.37
N THR A 543 -8.85 -2.41 -16.16
CA THR A 543 -7.59 -3.06 -15.76
C THR A 543 -7.37 -4.37 -16.51
N VAL A 544 -8.45 -5.09 -16.79
CA VAL A 544 -8.50 -6.28 -17.66
C VAL A 544 -9.60 -6.08 -18.71
N ALA A 545 -9.57 -6.87 -19.78
CA ALA A 545 -10.61 -6.84 -20.80
C ALA A 545 -11.96 -7.36 -20.23
N ARG A 546 -13.08 -6.91 -20.82
CA ARG A 546 -14.41 -7.43 -20.47
C ARG A 546 -14.51 -8.91 -20.80
N GLY A 547 -15.07 -9.69 -19.90
CA GLY A 547 -15.09 -11.13 -19.95
C GLY A 547 -13.82 -11.81 -19.44
N GLU A 548 -12.88 -11.01 -18.90
CA GLU A 548 -11.65 -11.49 -18.29
C GLU A 548 -11.49 -11.01 -16.83
N GLU A 549 -12.57 -10.57 -16.22
CA GLU A 549 -12.63 -10.16 -14.84
C GLU A 549 -12.20 -11.31 -13.93
N ARG A 550 -11.48 -10.99 -12.86
CA ARG A 550 -10.81 -11.97 -12.01
C ARG A 550 -10.67 -11.55 -10.57
N LEU A 551 -10.48 -12.50 -9.69
CA LEU A 551 -9.95 -12.27 -8.36
C LEU A 551 -8.43 -12.38 -8.41
N ARG A 552 -7.72 -11.35 -7.94
CA ARG A 552 -6.25 -11.37 -7.89
C ARG A 552 -5.79 -11.75 -6.49
N ILE A 553 -5.39 -13.02 -6.34
CA ILE A 553 -4.94 -13.57 -5.07
C ILE A 553 -3.43 -13.39 -4.93
N THR A 554 -3.00 -12.94 -3.76
CA THR A 554 -1.58 -12.80 -3.39
C THR A 554 -1.27 -13.69 -2.20
N VAL A 555 -0.55 -14.77 -2.45
CA VAL A 555 -0.03 -15.65 -1.41
C VAL A 555 1.29 -15.09 -0.89
N THR A 556 1.52 -15.10 0.42
CA THR A 556 2.75 -14.62 1.06
C THR A 556 3.42 -15.74 1.87
N PRO A 557 4.69 -15.61 2.25
CA PRO A 557 5.34 -16.58 3.13
C PRO A 557 4.78 -16.56 4.57
N ARG A 558 3.91 -15.58 4.88
CA ARG A 558 3.27 -15.43 6.20
C ARG A 558 1.90 -16.07 6.29
N HIS A 559 1.29 -16.44 5.17
CA HIS A 559 0.06 -17.23 5.19
C HIS A 559 0.36 -18.64 5.70
N THR A 560 -0.40 -19.09 6.70
CA THR A 560 -0.27 -20.43 7.26
C THR A 560 -0.95 -21.48 6.38
N ALA A 561 -0.64 -22.73 6.62
CA ALA A 561 -1.28 -23.85 5.92
C ALA A 561 -2.80 -23.85 6.14
N GLU A 562 -3.23 -23.54 7.38
CA GLU A 562 -4.63 -23.46 7.78
C GLU A 562 -5.36 -22.31 7.08
N GLN A 563 -4.70 -21.14 6.93
CA GLN A 563 -5.25 -20.00 6.17
C GLN A 563 -5.37 -20.34 4.68
N MET A 564 -4.37 -21.04 4.09
CA MET A 564 -4.48 -21.52 2.71
C MET A 564 -5.64 -22.51 2.53
N ASP A 565 -5.85 -23.44 3.50
CA ASP A 565 -7.00 -24.34 3.52
C ASP A 565 -8.33 -23.56 3.60
N GLY A 566 -8.36 -22.53 4.44
CA GLY A 566 -9.53 -21.63 4.59
C GLY A 566 -9.87 -20.91 3.30
N LEU A 567 -8.86 -20.30 2.64
CA LEU A 567 -9.03 -19.63 1.35
C LEU A 567 -9.60 -20.57 0.28
N VAL A 568 -9.00 -21.76 0.15
CA VAL A 568 -9.39 -22.72 -0.91
C VAL A 568 -10.84 -23.16 -0.74
N ARG A 569 -11.24 -23.52 0.51
CA ARG A 569 -12.65 -23.88 0.81
C ARG A 569 -13.61 -22.72 0.57
N ALA A 570 -13.25 -21.51 0.98
CA ALA A 570 -14.11 -20.33 0.81
C ALA A 570 -14.31 -19.99 -0.67
N VAL A 571 -13.26 -20.05 -1.49
CA VAL A 571 -13.36 -19.81 -2.94
C VAL A 571 -14.22 -20.88 -3.60
N ASP A 572 -14.03 -22.15 -3.28
CA ASP A 572 -14.83 -23.26 -3.83
C ASP A 572 -16.32 -23.12 -3.49
N GLN A 573 -16.64 -22.82 -2.24
CA GLN A 573 -18.01 -22.58 -1.79
C GLN A 573 -18.65 -21.41 -2.56
N ILE A 574 -17.97 -20.27 -2.67
CA ILE A 574 -18.51 -19.07 -3.32
C ILE A 574 -18.68 -19.29 -4.83
N PHE A 575 -17.75 -20.00 -5.48
CA PHE A 575 -17.89 -20.37 -6.89
C PHE A 575 -19.14 -21.21 -7.13
N THR A 576 -19.41 -22.15 -6.24
CA THR A 576 -20.63 -22.98 -6.28
C THR A 576 -21.89 -22.15 -6.05
N GLU A 577 -21.93 -21.32 -5.01
CA GLU A 577 -23.09 -20.49 -4.63
C GLU A 577 -23.46 -19.45 -5.71
N LEU A 578 -22.46 -18.84 -6.32
CA LEU A 578 -22.66 -17.83 -7.37
C LEU A 578 -22.72 -18.43 -8.79
N ASN A 579 -22.60 -19.76 -8.91
CA ASN A 579 -22.56 -20.46 -10.20
C ASN A 579 -21.53 -19.86 -11.16
N ILE A 580 -20.31 -19.62 -10.64
CA ILE A 580 -19.18 -19.09 -11.42
C ILE A 580 -18.57 -20.25 -12.22
N ASN A 581 -18.29 -20.01 -13.51
CA ASN A 581 -17.70 -21.00 -14.40
C ASN A 581 -16.39 -21.55 -13.87
N ARG A 582 -16.24 -22.87 -13.92
CA ARG A 582 -15.02 -23.62 -13.60
C ARG A 582 -14.19 -23.89 -14.87
N VAL A 583 -13.04 -24.52 -14.77
CA VAL A 583 -12.16 -24.81 -15.93
C VAL A 583 -12.88 -25.59 -16.98
N ASN A 584 -13.68 -26.61 -16.59
CA ASN A 584 -14.44 -27.45 -17.55
C ASN A 584 -15.53 -26.64 -18.26
N ASP A 585 -16.19 -25.70 -17.58
CA ASP A 585 -17.18 -24.83 -18.22
C ASP A 585 -16.51 -23.90 -19.25
N TRP A 586 -15.32 -23.36 -18.92
CA TRP A 586 -14.53 -22.58 -19.85
C TRP A 586 -14.04 -23.40 -21.05
N LYS A 587 -13.63 -24.67 -20.84
CA LYS A 587 -13.30 -25.58 -21.94
C LYS A 587 -14.49 -25.77 -22.92
N LEU A 588 -15.68 -25.98 -22.37
CA LEU A 588 -16.89 -26.09 -23.17
C LEU A 588 -17.26 -24.81 -23.93
N ALA A 589 -16.91 -23.64 -23.35
CA ALA A 589 -17.13 -22.34 -23.97
C ALA A 589 -16.03 -21.94 -24.97
N GLY A 590 -15.03 -22.77 -25.24
CA GLY A 590 -13.92 -22.50 -26.16
C GLY A 590 -12.71 -21.78 -25.51
N GLY A 591 -12.67 -21.69 -24.19
CA GLY A 591 -11.60 -21.13 -23.42
C GLY A 591 -11.66 -19.60 -23.29
N ARG A 592 -11.03 -19.07 -22.21
CA ARG A 592 -10.93 -17.62 -21.96
C ARG A 592 -9.65 -17.28 -21.19
N ALA A 593 -8.94 -16.24 -21.57
CA ALA A 593 -7.71 -15.78 -20.91
C ALA A 593 -6.67 -16.90 -20.65
N GLY A 594 -6.57 -17.87 -21.56
CA GLY A 594 -5.72 -19.07 -21.42
C GLY A 594 -6.34 -20.21 -20.62
N VAL A 595 -7.43 -19.99 -19.88
CA VAL A 595 -8.13 -21.05 -19.15
C VAL A 595 -9.00 -21.85 -20.10
N GLY A 596 -8.85 -23.17 -20.12
CA GLY A 596 -9.66 -24.09 -20.93
C GLY A 596 -9.54 -23.91 -22.43
N HIS A 597 -8.50 -23.26 -22.93
CA HIS A 597 -8.29 -23.08 -24.36
C HIS A 597 -7.89 -24.41 -25.03
N PRO A 598 -8.50 -24.81 -26.16
CA PRO A 598 -8.24 -26.11 -26.80
C PRO A 598 -6.76 -26.31 -27.16
N ASP A 599 -6.09 -25.26 -27.62
CA ASP A 599 -4.68 -25.26 -28.04
C ASP A 599 -3.74 -24.73 -26.98
N GLY A 600 -4.25 -24.41 -25.78
CA GLY A 600 -3.47 -23.87 -24.68
C GLY A 600 -2.93 -24.95 -23.76
N PRO A 601 -1.78 -24.74 -23.11
CA PRO A 601 -1.29 -25.66 -22.10
C PRO A 601 -2.20 -25.63 -20.87
N ASP A 602 -2.61 -26.80 -20.39
CA ASP A 602 -3.36 -26.94 -19.14
C ASP A 602 -2.49 -26.56 -17.92
N HIS A 603 -1.17 -26.68 -18.05
CA HIS A 603 -0.17 -26.33 -17.03
C HIS A 603 1.02 -25.63 -17.67
N ILE A 604 1.50 -24.59 -17.01
CA ILE A 604 2.74 -23.89 -17.36
C ILE A 604 3.71 -24.09 -16.20
N GLU A 605 4.88 -24.65 -16.51
CA GLU A 605 5.94 -24.86 -15.51
C GLU A 605 6.35 -23.54 -14.84
N PRO A 606 6.43 -23.51 -13.49
CA PRO A 606 6.92 -22.34 -12.79
C PRO A 606 8.38 -22.05 -13.16
N ILE A 607 8.74 -20.77 -13.27
CA ILE A 607 10.11 -20.35 -13.55
C ILE A 607 11.12 -20.77 -12.46
N TRP A 608 10.67 -20.88 -11.20
CA TRP A 608 11.46 -21.45 -10.12
C TRP A 608 11.43 -23.00 -10.22
N ASN A 609 12.57 -23.64 -10.33
CA ASN A 609 12.65 -25.10 -10.26
C ASN A 609 12.89 -25.59 -8.83
N ASP A 610 12.78 -26.91 -8.60
CA ASP A 610 12.89 -27.50 -7.27
C ASP A 610 14.28 -27.33 -6.62
N LYS A 611 15.34 -27.32 -7.44
CA LYS A 611 16.71 -27.03 -6.96
C LYS A 611 16.82 -25.59 -6.45
N GLN A 612 16.34 -24.62 -7.23
CA GLN A 612 16.35 -23.20 -6.85
C GLN A 612 15.47 -22.92 -5.63
N LEU A 613 14.39 -23.69 -5.48
CA LEU A 613 13.54 -23.61 -4.30
C LEU A 613 14.16 -24.29 -3.06
N GLY A 614 15.25 -25.03 -3.21
CA GLY A 614 15.84 -25.79 -2.10
C GLY A 614 15.02 -27.00 -1.66
N LEU A 615 14.14 -27.52 -2.51
CA LEU A 615 13.29 -28.68 -2.18
C LEU A 615 14.09 -29.98 -2.23
N LEU A 616 15.13 -30.04 -3.06
CA LEU A 616 15.96 -31.25 -3.21
C LEU A 616 16.91 -31.47 -2.04
N ASP A 617 17.35 -30.44 -1.37
CA ASP A 617 18.29 -30.48 -0.23
C ASP A 617 17.64 -30.11 1.11
N GLY A 618 16.34 -29.87 1.13
CA GLY A 618 15.59 -29.52 2.33
C GLY A 618 15.92 -28.16 2.94
N THR A 619 16.47 -27.23 2.14
CA THR A 619 16.84 -25.89 2.63
C THR A 619 15.67 -24.90 2.65
N THR A 620 14.56 -25.19 1.96
CA THR A 620 13.36 -24.35 2.03
C THR A 620 12.74 -24.40 3.43
N PRO A 621 12.44 -23.25 4.04
CA PRO A 621 11.68 -23.25 5.27
C PRO A 621 10.28 -23.89 5.06
N PRO A 622 9.79 -24.66 6.03
CA PRO A 622 8.45 -25.24 5.92
C PRO A 622 7.38 -24.16 5.97
N THR A 623 6.25 -24.38 5.31
CA THR A 623 5.07 -23.55 5.42
C THR A 623 4.65 -23.39 6.88
N LEU A 624 4.36 -22.16 7.29
CA LEU A 624 3.94 -21.87 8.66
C LEU A 624 2.62 -22.57 8.98
N ARG A 625 2.48 -22.96 10.27
CA ARG A 625 1.23 -23.41 10.89
C ARG A 625 0.70 -22.31 11.82
N ASP A 626 -0.58 -22.36 12.16
CA ASP A 626 -1.18 -21.39 13.10
C ASP A 626 -0.40 -21.38 14.42
N GLY A 627 -0.12 -20.18 14.90
CA GLY A 627 0.68 -19.97 16.12
C GLY A 627 2.19 -20.15 15.96
N GLN A 628 2.68 -20.52 14.78
CA GLN A 628 4.12 -20.58 14.51
C GLN A 628 4.68 -19.19 14.18
N LYS A 629 5.91 -18.95 14.67
CA LYS A 629 6.62 -17.70 14.43
C LYS A 629 7.39 -17.75 13.12
N ALA A 630 7.38 -16.66 12.38
CA ALA A 630 8.20 -16.53 11.20
C ALA A 630 9.69 -16.48 11.56
N VAL A 631 10.50 -17.06 10.70
CA VAL A 631 11.95 -17.11 10.87
C VAL A 631 12.60 -15.87 10.30
N VAL A 632 13.52 -15.26 11.06
CA VAL A 632 14.36 -14.15 10.62
C VAL A 632 15.82 -14.64 10.55
N ASP A 633 16.48 -14.40 9.43
CA ASP A 633 17.87 -14.85 9.24
C ASP A 633 18.86 -13.90 9.93
N ALA A 634 19.67 -14.44 10.85
CA ALA A 634 20.61 -13.67 11.65
C ALA A 634 21.72 -13.01 10.82
N ASN A 635 22.19 -13.67 9.74
CA ASN A 635 23.23 -13.12 8.89
C ASN A 635 22.69 -11.94 8.07
N ALA A 636 21.50 -12.10 7.49
CA ALA A 636 20.83 -11.02 6.78
C ALA A 636 20.52 -9.82 7.69
N VAL A 637 20.10 -10.07 8.93
CA VAL A 637 19.93 -9.01 9.95
C VAL A 637 21.26 -8.31 10.22
N THR A 638 22.33 -9.05 10.44
CA THR A 638 23.66 -8.49 10.71
C THR A 638 24.13 -7.61 9.55
N LYS A 639 23.99 -8.07 8.32
CA LYS A 639 24.34 -7.30 7.14
C LYS A 639 23.44 -6.06 6.97
N ALA A 640 22.13 -6.18 7.18
CA ALA A 640 21.20 -5.06 7.13
C ALA A 640 21.50 -3.98 8.20
N ARG A 641 21.92 -4.38 9.39
CA ARG A 641 22.38 -3.46 10.45
C ARG A 641 23.70 -2.77 10.09
N ALA A 642 24.66 -3.53 9.53
CA ALA A 642 26.00 -3.03 9.23
C ALA A 642 26.00 -1.84 8.27
N VAL A 643 25.12 -1.82 7.27
CA VAL A 643 25.04 -0.73 6.29
C VAL A 643 24.62 0.62 6.90
N PHE A 644 24.07 0.63 8.12
CA PHE A 644 23.67 1.84 8.82
C PHE A 644 24.64 2.27 9.92
N ASN A 645 25.62 1.44 10.30
CA ASN A 645 26.58 1.78 11.34
C ASN A 645 27.26 3.15 11.15
N PRO A 646 27.72 3.54 9.93
CA PRO A 646 28.32 4.85 9.72
C PRO A 646 27.37 6.03 9.99
N LEU A 647 26.06 5.84 9.79
CA LEU A 647 25.06 6.89 9.87
C LEU A 647 24.30 6.90 11.20
N LEU A 648 24.02 5.73 11.77
CA LEU A 648 23.20 5.57 12.99
C LEU A 648 24.00 5.11 14.20
N GLY A 649 25.27 4.76 14.02
CA GLY A 649 26.13 4.12 15.02
C GLY A 649 25.89 2.60 15.09
N PRO A 650 26.82 1.85 15.75
CA PRO A 650 26.73 0.40 15.84
C PRO A 650 25.51 -0.05 16.61
N ILE A 651 24.91 -1.14 16.14
CA ILE A 651 23.85 -1.85 16.83
C ILE A 651 24.42 -3.17 17.30
N SER A 652 24.59 -3.31 18.61
CA SER A 652 24.96 -4.56 19.27
C SER A 652 23.76 -5.06 20.09
N GLY A 653 23.56 -6.38 20.11
CA GLY A 653 22.51 -7.01 20.90
C GLY A 653 21.39 -7.65 20.07
N PRO A 654 20.45 -8.34 20.72
CA PRO A 654 19.31 -8.96 20.05
C PRO A 654 18.46 -7.91 19.34
N LEU A 655 17.68 -8.34 18.34
CA LEU A 655 16.64 -7.49 17.73
C LEU A 655 15.71 -7.03 18.85
N GLN A 656 15.73 -5.73 19.17
CA GLN A 656 14.79 -5.20 20.15
C GLN A 656 13.40 -5.20 19.51
N ALA A 657 12.47 -5.93 20.13
CA ALA A 657 11.06 -5.67 19.93
C ALA A 657 10.82 -4.19 20.27
N THR A 658 10.37 -3.42 19.27
CA THR A 658 10.18 -1.99 19.43
C THR A 658 9.28 -1.69 20.62
N ARG A 659 9.55 -0.60 21.32
CA ARG A 659 8.85 -0.10 22.51
C ARG A 659 7.35 -0.37 22.45
N THR A 660 6.86 -1.25 23.35
CA THR A 660 5.45 -1.40 23.77
C THR A 660 4.41 -1.93 22.78
N VAL A 661 4.75 -2.50 21.64
CA VAL A 661 3.82 -3.32 20.87
C VAL A 661 4.25 -4.78 21.04
N GLN A 662 3.36 -5.64 21.54
CA GLN A 662 3.57 -7.09 21.48
C GLN A 662 3.58 -7.47 20.00
N HIS A 663 4.77 -7.48 19.39
CA HIS A 663 4.97 -7.96 18.03
C HIS A 663 4.92 -9.49 18.02
N GLU A 664 4.54 -10.06 16.88
CA GLU A 664 4.83 -11.46 16.61
C GLU A 664 6.31 -11.72 16.95
N GLU A 665 6.55 -12.63 17.84
CA GLU A 665 7.91 -12.99 18.19
C GLU A 665 8.52 -13.76 17.02
N TYR A 666 9.63 -13.29 16.50
CA TYR A 666 10.41 -13.96 15.48
C TYR A 666 11.46 -14.86 16.11
N VAL A 667 11.68 -16.03 15.50
CA VAL A 667 12.80 -16.90 15.86
C VAL A 667 13.97 -16.55 14.98
N VAL A 668 15.07 -16.07 15.58
CA VAL A 668 16.31 -15.78 14.87
C VAL A 668 17.12 -17.07 14.72
N SER A 669 17.52 -17.40 13.47
CA SER A 669 18.24 -18.61 13.14
C SER A 669 19.55 -18.33 12.39
N THR A 670 20.60 -19.04 12.75
CA THR A 670 21.94 -18.93 12.15
C THR A 670 22.23 -19.99 11.09
N SER A 671 21.39 -21.03 10.98
CA SER A 671 21.57 -22.12 10.01
C SER A 671 20.23 -22.67 9.52
N VAL A 672 20.25 -23.36 8.38
CA VAL A 672 19.06 -24.02 7.83
C VAL A 672 18.50 -25.09 8.78
N LYS A 673 19.40 -25.89 9.40
CA LYS A 673 18.97 -26.92 10.36
C LYS A 673 18.31 -26.32 11.60
N SER A 674 18.86 -25.22 12.14
CA SER A 674 18.25 -24.51 13.26
C SER A 674 16.94 -23.78 12.86
N ARG A 675 16.78 -23.36 11.60
CA ARG A 675 15.49 -22.83 11.10
C ARG A 675 14.38 -23.86 11.17
N GLN A 676 14.66 -25.11 10.74
CA GLN A 676 13.69 -26.19 10.82
C GLN A 676 13.34 -26.56 12.27
N GLN A 677 14.31 -26.48 13.19
CA GLN A 677 14.09 -26.70 14.62
C GLN A 677 13.31 -25.54 15.26
N ALA A 678 13.59 -24.29 14.85
CA ALA A 678 12.88 -23.11 15.34
C ALA A 678 11.39 -23.12 14.97
N VAL A 679 11.07 -23.58 13.76
CA VAL A 679 9.67 -23.76 13.33
C VAL A 679 8.98 -24.89 14.11
N LYS A 680 9.73 -25.86 14.63
CA LYS A 680 9.21 -26.98 15.45
C LYS A 680 9.18 -26.70 16.95
N ALA A 681 9.94 -25.71 17.43
CA ALA A 681 10.02 -25.39 18.86
C ALA A 681 8.73 -24.74 19.34
N LYS A 682 8.03 -25.38 20.25
CA LYS A 682 6.94 -24.75 21.02
C LYS A 682 7.55 -23.69 21.95
N ASN A 683 7.01 -22.50 21.90
CA ASN A 683 7.16 -21.37 22.84
C ASN A 683 8.27 -21.56 23.91
N VAL A 684 9.48 -21.11 23.60
CA VAL A 684 10.47 -20.83 24.63
C VAL A 684 10.35 -19.34 24.96
N PRO A 685 10.02 -18.94 26.19
CA PRO A 685 10.02 -17.52 26.57
C PRO A 685 11.45 -17.00 26.44
N LEU A 686 11.63 -15.87 25.76
CA LEU A 686 12.84 -15.08 25.89
C LEU A 686 12.82 -14.47 27.31
N GLU A 687 13.68 -14.94 28.20
CA GLU A 687 13.92 -14.29 29.49
C GLU A 687 14.44 -12.87 29.24
N ASN A 688 13.56 -11.89 29.44
CA ASN A 688 13.89 -10.47 29.48
C ASN A 688 14.03 -10.04 30.93
N ASP A 689 15.15 -10.35 31.55
CA ASP A 689 15.57 -9.70 32.79
C ASP A 689 17.02 -9.24 32.67
N ILE A 690 17.20 -8.05 32.10
CA ILE A 690 18.41 -7.26 32.31
C ILE A 690 18.00 -6.02 33.10
N PRO A 691 18.49 -5.82 34.33
CA PRO A 691 18.16 -4.65 35.15
C PRO A 691 18.69 -3.37 34.47
N VAL A 692 17.84 -2.36 34.36
CA VAL A 692 18.21 -1.01 33.95
C VAL A 692 19.06 -0.42 35.08
N PRO A 693 20.30 0.03 34.83
CA PRO A 693 21.08 0.73 35.84
C PRO A 693 20.40 2.09 36.19
N PRO A 694 20.42 2.51 37.47
CA PRO A 694 19.83 3.78 37.85
C PRO A 694 20.59 4.95 37.20
N PRO A 695 19.91 6.10 36.97
CA PRO A 695 20.53 7.26 36.36
C PRO A 695 21.65 7.80 37.31
N SER A 696 22.84 7.99 36.74
CA SER A 696 23.96 8.62 37.43
C SER A 696 23.63 10.06 37.74
N VAL A 697 23.58 10.39 39.01
CA VAL A 697 23.53 11.76 39.51
C VAL A 697 24.91 12.39 39.25
N SER A 698 24.98 13.38 38.36
CA SER A 698 26.17 14.21 38.19
C SER A 698 26.26 15.16 39.37
N ALA A 699 27.26 14.95 40.23
CA ALA A 699 27.66 15.95 41.23
C ALA A 699 28.37 17.08 40.50
N SER A 700 27.89 18.30 40.73
CA SER A 700 28.54 19.56 40.38
C SER A 700 29.78 19.78 41.24
N ALA A 701 30.88 20.11 40.63
CA ALA A 701 31.91 20.99 41.10
C ALA A 701 32.51 21.74 39.91
#